data_f963397191f66a3b4ee1132b848db3fd
#
_entry.id   f963397191f66a3b4ee1132b848db3fd
#
_cell.length_a   1.000
_cell.length_b   1.000
_cell.length_c   1.000
_cell.angle_alpha   90.00
_cell.angle_beta   90.00
_cell.angle_gamma   90.00
#
_symmetry.space_group_name_H-M   'P 1'
#
loop_
_entity.id
_entity.type
_entity.pdbx_description
1 polymer ?
#
loop_
_entity_poly.entity_id
_entity_poly.type
_entity_poly.pdbx_seq_one_letter_code
_entity_poly.pdbx_strand_id
1 'polypeptide(L)'
;MRRNGVDIHGTEDTRSHGDRTHRPGHGPQLVKERDDAAEHGPERPERPEPPERTVPLFVEELTSTLGVHSQYVLHGNIQDLHLVRRRSRDAHHPLAEVVWNALRRLGYQALIRYDQIRGFRVVPGPEQLMVEELLRVTQQSGGRDRHRPPVLMEMEPQLRGIVTGWAEHRRVGHGNGRPLEPLRVVLLIEHAARLTTDVTRLTESERDFFVSCLELAEQARPVPLPPGVPPSSVSTGAAPLFNPVIWLAEGERDLPNWLVSGSERIRTIAVPDPDADERRRMAALLRHEHTGPGGDRWGPSDDDGPRTGDGATGKDPVDAFARASVGLPLRAMRQSLDLALARGIPFDAMPDAVRMYRLGVEKNPWRRDEIRQRIIEGERTVPERVLGQEAAVSMTLDILKRAAMGLSGAQATSPGHRPRGVLFFAGPTGTGKTELAKAVASVLFDSDQAYLRFDMSEFSSSHSADRLVGAPPGYVGYEAGGELTTAVRANPFRVILFDEIEKADKGVLDKFLQVLEDGRLTDGQGVTTYFSECVLIFTSNLGVQRTDPQTEEREWIVRPGTPYRELARTVRLNVKRHFEHVIGRPELMNRLGGNVVVFDFISGEVAERIMRLQIDNIRRQLLAEHDISLELSPHARDQLTEYCTHDQWNGGRGIGMALETHLINPLARVLFADPAIGAGWTVSVREIHERADGLVEIRTDASPAFVPGQR
;
A
#
# COMPACT_ATOMS: atom_id res chain seq x y z
N MET A 1 -20.53 50.90 -19.53
CA MET A 1 -19.72 51.71 -20.49
C MET A 1 -19.03 50.76 -21.45
N ARG A 2 -19.52 50.80 -22.69
CA ARG A 2 -18.85 50.73 -24.02
C ARG A 2 -17.78 49.65 -24.18
N ARG A 3 -18.05 48.54 -24.96
CA ARG A 3 -18.09 48.43 -26.46
C ARG A 3 -16.70 48.50 -27.08
N ASN A 4 -16.27 47.43 -27.72
CA ASN A 4 -16.01 47.21 -29.18
C ASN A 4 -15.22 45.89 -29.28
N GLY A 5 -15.46 44.83 -30.02
CA GLY A 5 -16.18 44.65 -31.26
C GLY A 5 -15.32 44.95 -32.52
N VAL A 6 -14.79 43.90 -33.16
CA VAL A 6 -14.59 43.89 -34.63
C VAL A 6 -14.47 42.46 -35.12
N ASP A 7 -15.42 42.10 -35.97
CA ASP A 7 -15.42 41.00 -36.94
C ASP A 7 -14.42 41.26 -38.06
N ILE A 8 -14.17 40.25 -38.93
CA ILE A 8 -14.31 40.31 -40.38
C ILE A 8 -13.75 39.03 -41.04
N HIS A 9 -14.64 38.25 -41.66
CA HIS A 9 -14.72 37.70 -43.03
C HIS A 9 -13.50 36.88 -43.57
N GLY A 10 -13.62 35.80 -44.28
CA GLY A 10 -14.67 35.27 -45.14
C GLY A 10 -14.03 34.72 -46.41
N THR A 11 -14.69 33.81 -47.00
CA THR A 11 -14.88 33.38 -48.42
C THR A 11 -14.23 32.02 -48.72
N GLU A 12 -15.04 30.98 -48.98
CA GLU A 12 -15.65 30.51 -50.25
C GLU A 12 -14.61 30.34 -51.37
N ASP A 13 -14.54 29.23 -52.09
CA ASP A 13 -15.49 28.69 -53.01
C ASP A 13 -15.01 27.34 -53.65
N THR A 14 -15.86 26.40 -53.77
CA THR A 14 -16.55 25.68 -54.87
C THR A 14 -15.82 24.62 -55.69
N ARG A 15 -16.64 23.53 -55.86
CA ARG A 15 -17.00 22.70 -57.07
C ARG A 15 -15.95 21.69 -57.56
N SER A 16 -16.31 20.51 -58.08
CA SER A 16 -17.57 19.88 -58.47
C SER A 16 -17.32 18.44 -58.95
N HIS A 17 -18.34 17.62 -58.79
CA HIS A 17 -18.90 16.61 -59.74
C HIS A 17 -18.11 15.40 -60.27
N GLY A 18 -18.81 14.25 -60.17
CA GLY A 18 -18.94 13.21 -61.19
C GLY A 18 -18.98 11.78 -60.66
N ASP A 19 -20.01 11.27 -60.23
CA ASP A 19 -21.12 10.41 -60.70
C ASP A 19 -20.71 9.26 -61.67
N ARG A 20 -21.15 8.06 -61.32
CA ARG A 20 -21.76 6.95 -62.02
C ARG A 20 -21.29 5.54 -61.73
N THR A 21 -22.15 4.84 -61.03
CA THR A 21 -22.88 3.58 -61.41
C THR A 21 -22.10 2.40 -61.97
N HIS A 22 -22.14 1.21 -61.40
CA HIS A 22 -23.00 0.06 -61.72
C HIS A 22 -22.51 -1.22 -60.96
N ARG A 23 -23.49 -1.95 -60.40
CA ARG A 23 -23.47 -3.38 -60.05
C ARG A 23 -23.72 -4.21 -61.36
N PRO A 24 -23.72 -5.59 -61.38
CA PRO A 24 -23.36 -6.61 -60.37
C PRO A 24 -22.66 -7.85 -61.00
N GLY A 25 -22.28 -8.85 -60.11
CA GLY A 25 -22.50 -10.23 -60.54
C GLY A 25 -21.37 -11.24 -60.37
N HIS A 26 -21.72 -12.30 -59.63
CA HIS A 26 -21.24 -13.69 -59.72
C HIS A 26 -19.91 -14.07 -59.01
N GLY A 27 -20.07 -14.93 -57.98
CA GLY A 27 -19.02 -15.83 -57.53
C GLY A 27 -18.84 -17.04 -58.49
N PRO A 28 -17.81 -17.79 -58.32
CA PRO A 28 -18.00 -19.17 -57.87
C PRO A 28 -16.92 -19.75 -56.95
N GLN A 29 -17.37 -20.63 -56.04
CA GLN A 29 -16.90 -21.97 -55.63
C GLN A 29 -15.40 -22.30 -55.62
N LEU A 30 -14.97 -22.65 -54.39
CA LEU A 30 -14.15 -23.79 -53.92
C LEU A 30 -13.30 -24.57 -54.93
N VAL A 31 -11.98 -24.54 -54.73
CA VAL A 31 -11.12 -25.73 -54.85
C VAL A 31 -10.10 -25.71 -53.73
N LYS A 32 -10.02 -26.85 -53.00
CA LYS A 32 -8.97 -27.17 -52.03
C LYS A 32 -7.71 -27.55 -52.79
N GLU A 33 -6.59 -26.92 -52.48
CA GLU A 33 -5.28 -27.57 -52.61
C GLU A 33 -4.42 -27.23 -51.39
N ARG A 34 -3.86 -28.29 -50.81
CA ARG A 34 -2.82 -28.24 -49.79
C ARG A 34 -1.51 -27.86 -50.48
N ASP A 35 -0.81 -26.89 -49.91
CA ASP A 35 0.66 -26.87 -50.03
C ASP A 35 1.26 -26.38 -48.70
N ASP A 36 2.01 -27.29 -48.11
CA ASP A 36 2.93 -27.04 -47.01
C ASP A 36 4.09 -26.22 -47.57
N ALA A 37 4.20 -24.95 -47.15
CA ALA A 37 5.42 -24.19 -47.23
C ALA A 37 5.54 -23.31 -45.98
N ALA A 38 6.38 -23.72 -45.05
CA ALA A 38 6.80 -22.94 -43.91
C ALA A 38 7.56 -21.69 -44.41
N GLU A 39 6.91 -20.53 -44.41
CA GLU A 39 7.57 -19.24 -44.53
C GLU A 39 8.17 -18.87 -43.16
N HIS A 40 9.47 -19.11 -42.99
CA HIS A 40 10.29 -18.43 -42.02
C HIS A 40 10.33 -16.95 -42.39
N GLY A 41 9.51 -16.14 -41.74
CA GLY A 41 9.69 -14.68 -41.75
C GLY A 41 11.07 -14.33 -41.14
N PRO A 42 11.72 -13.24 -41.62
CA PRO A 42 13.02 -12.86 -41.10
C PRO A 42 12.93 -12.60 -39.60
N GLU A 43 13.72 -13.34 -38.82
CA GLU A 43 13.95 -13.08 -37.40
C GLU A 43 14.33 -11.61 -37.25
N ARG A 44 13.55 -10.87 -36.44
CA ARG A 44 13.95 -9.53 -36.02
C ARG A 44 15.31 -9.64 -35.34
N PRO A 45 16.33 -8.86 -35.76
CA PRO A 45 17.61 -8.89 -35.11
C PRO A 45 17.38 -8.60 -33.62
N GLU A 46 17.81 -9.52 -32.77
CA GLU A 46 17.86 -9.31 -31.32
C GLU A 46 18.57 -7.98 -31.08
N ARG A 47 17.93 -7.08 -30.35
CA ARG A 47 18.59 -5.85 -29.91
C ARG A 47 19.79 -6.29 -29.09
N PRO A 48 21.02 -5.79 -29.40
CA PRO A 48 22.17 -6.12 -28.60
C PRO A 48 21.85 -5.79 -27.13
N GLU A 49 22.05 -6.78 -26.25
CA GLU A 49 21.93 -6.56 -24.82
C GLU A 49 22.78 -5.36 -24.43
N PRO A 50 22.27 -4.40 -23.65
CA PRO A 50 23.06 -3.27 -23.21
C PRO A 50 24.29 -3.78 -22.45
N PRO A 51 25.47 -3.15 -22.62
CA PRO A 51 26.70 -3.60 -21.98
C PRO A 51 26.47 -3.72 -20.47
N GLU A 52 26.86 -4.87 -19.90
CA GLU A 52 26.73 -5.14 -18.46
C GLU A 52 27.41 -4.05 -17.64
N ARG A 53 26.61 -3.28 -16.90
CA ARG A 53 27.11 -2.18 -16.07
C ARG A 53 27.87 -2.72 -14.88
N THR A 54 29.03 -2.13 -14.63
CA THR A 54 29.88 -2.50 -13.50
C THR A 54 29.59 -1.73 -12.23
N VAL A 55 29.00 -0.55 -12.33
CA VAL A 55 28.61 0.34 -11.22
C VAL A 55 27.20 0.91 -11.46
N PRO A 56 26.50 1.36 -10.40
CA PRO A 56 25.20 2.03 -10.53
C PRO A 56 25.27 3.31 -11.37
N LEU A 57 24.18 3.63 -12.09
CA LEU A 57 24.09 4.81 -12.98
C LEU A 57 24.40 6.13 -12.27
N PHE A 58 23.90 6.35 -11.06
CA PHE A 58 24.15 7.57 -10.31
C PHE A 58 25.65 7.78 -9.99
N VAL A 59 26.41 6.68 -9.87
CA VAL A 59 27.87 6.74 -9.68
C VAL A 59 28.58 7.09 -10.99
N GLU A 60 28.11 6.56 -12.12
CA GLU A 60 28.65 6.93 -13.45
C GLU A 60 28.37 8.42 -13.73
N GLU A 61 27.17 8.91 -13.41
CA GLU A 61 26.80 10.31 -13.54
C GLU A 61 27.68 11.20 -12.65
N LEU A 62 27.85 10.85 -11.38
CA LEU A 62 28.70 11.55 -10.44
C LEU A 62 30.13 11.65 -10.98
N THR A 63 30.72 10.50 -11.36
CA THR A 63 32.13 10.43 -11.76
C THR A 63 32.42 11.14 -13.09
N SER A 64 31.48 11.12 -14.04
CA SER A 64 31.61 11.76 -15.34
C SER A 64 31.55 13.28 -15.29
N THR A 65 30.94 13.85 -14.22
CA THR A 65 30.70 15.28 -14.10
C THR A 65 31.59 16.02 -13.10
N LEU A 66 32.57 15.33 -12.46
CA LEU A 66 33.49 15.88 -11.46
C LEU A 66 34.40 17.03 -11.95
N GLY A 67 34.57 17.19 -13.25
CA GLY A 67 35.28 18.31 -13.85
C GLY A 67 34.45 19.56 -14.03
N VAL A 68 33.12 19.46 -13.82
CA VAL A 68 32.14 20.54 -14.06
C VAL A 68 31.51 21.03 -12.74
N HIS A 69 31.09 20.10 -11.89
CA HIS A 69 30.40 20.41 -10.64
C HIS A 69 31.30 20.21 -9.44
N SER A 70 31.22 21.11 -8.48
CA SER A 70 31.97 21.09 -7.22
C SER A 70 31.17 20.53 -6.05
N GLN A 71 29.85 20.54 -6.16
CA GLN A 71 28.94 19.99 -5.15
C GLN A 71 27.88 19.11 -5.79
N TYR A 72 27.42 18.11 -5.03
CA TYR A 72 26.41 17.15 -5.46
C TYR A 72 25.38 16.93 -4.35
N VAL A 73 24.12 16.83 -4.72
CA VAL A 73 23.04 16.40 -3.82
C VAL A 73 22.57 15.02 -4.29
N LEU A 74 22.92 13.98 -3.56
CA LEU A 74 22.40 12.62 -3.79
C LEU A 74 21.16 12.45 -2.93
N HIS A 75 20.01 12.17 -3.55
CA HIS A 75 18.74 12.01 -2.83
C HIS A 75 17.97 10.77 -3.24
N GLY A 76 17.09 10.29 -2.35
CA GLY A 76 16.28 9.09 -2.55
C GLY A 76 16.83 7.90 -1.75
N ASN A 77 17.10 6.79 -2.43
CA ASN A 77 17.49 5.52 -1.78
C ASN A 77 18.96 5.50 -1.30
N ILE A 78 19.37 6.55 -0.55
CA ILE A 78 20.76 6.78 -0.11
C ILE A 78 21.21 5.85 1.03
N GLN A 79 20.29 5.26 1.78
CA GLN A 79 20.62 4.39 2.91
C GLN A 79 20.68 2.91 2.56
N ASP A 80 20.46 2.56 1.30
CA ASP A 80 20.40 1.19 0.83
C ASP A 80 21.81 0.58 0.57
N LEU A 81 21.78 -0.68 0.21
CA LEU A 81 22.90 -1.38 -0.40
C LEU A 81 22.81 -1.21 -1.91
N HIS A 82 23.97 -1.16 -2.57
CA HIS A 82 24.06 -1.03 -4.02
C HIS A 82 24.95 -2.14 -4.59
N LEU A 83 24.53 -2.71 -5.72
CA LEU A 83 25.25 -3.76 -6.40
C LEU A 83 26.40 -3.20 -7.24
N VAL A 84 27.57 -3.79 -7.06
CA VAL A 84 28.76 -3.51 -7.86
C VAL A 84 29.28 -4.82 -8.43
N ARG A 85 29.52 -4.86 -9.75
CA ARG A 85 30.08 -6.04 -10.42
C ARG A 85 31.57 -6.00 -10.45
N ARG A 86 32.21 -7.02 -9.90
CA ARG A 86 33.67 -7.20 -9.93
C ARG A 86 34.03 -8.55 -10.55
N ARG A 87 34.73 -8.55 -11.69
CA ARG A 87 35.25 -9.79 -12.34
C ARG A 87 34.18 -10.89 -12.44
N SER A 88 33.00 -10.58 -12.98
CA SER A 88 31.89 -11.51 -13.16
C SER A 88 31.16 -11.94 -11.88
N ARG A 89 31.43 -11.31 -10.73
CA ARG A 89 30.69 -11.53 -9.47
C ARG A 89 30.07 -10.23 -8.98
N ASP A 90 28.84 -10.31 -8.56
CA ASP A 90 28.17 -9.22 -7.88
C ASP A 90 28.60 -9.16 -6.41
N ALA A 91 28.68 -7.95 -5.88
CA ALA A 91 28.87 -7.66 -4.46
C ALA A 91 27.99 -6.48 -4.08
N HIS A 92 27.50 -6.44 -2.87
CA HIS A 92 26.70 -5.33 -2.36
C HIS A 92 27.51 -4.51 -1.36
N HIS A 93 27.38 -3.18 -1.45
CA HIS A 93 28.07 -2.24 -0.57
C HIS A 93 27.15 -1.07 -0.20
N PRO A 94 27.34 -0.44 0.97
CA PRO A 94 26.71 0.84 1.29
C PRO A 94 27.12 1.94 0.29
N LEU A 95 26.23 2.93 0.07
CA LEU A 95 26.46 4.02 -0.88
C LEU A 95 27.81 4.70 -0.71
N ALA A 96 28.20 5.04 0.51
CA ALA A 96 29.49 5.69 0.79
C ALA A 96 30.69 4.87 0.30
N GLU A 97 30.63 3.56 0.43
CA GLU A 97 31.70 2.65 -0.04
C GLU A 97 31.72 2.53 -1.57
N VAL A 98 30.54 2.49 -2.21
CA VAL A 98 30.42 2.46 -3.67
C VAL A 98 30.99 3.73 -4.28
N VAL A 99 30.58 4.90 -3.75
CA VAL A 99 31.10 6.22 -4.17
C VAL A 99 32.60 6.30 -3.95
N TRP A 100 33.09 5.92 -2.77
CA TRP A 100 34.53 5.94 -2.47
C TRP A 100 35.34 5.05 -3.41
N ASN A 101 34.89 3.82 -3.66
CA ASN A 101 35.57 2.90 -4.56
C ASN A 101 35.68 3.40 -6.00
N ALA A 102 34.68 4.18 -6.46
CA ALA A 102 34.69 4.81 -7.77
C ALA A 102 35.66 6.00 -7.80
N LEU A 103 35.60 6.89 -6.82
CA LEU A 103 36.40 8.11 -6.74
C LEU A 103 37.90 7.80 -6.49
N ARG A 104 38.18 6.82 -5.67
CA ARG A 104 39.60 6.38 -5.46
C ARG A 104 40.30 5.98 -6.74
N ARG A 105 39.59 5.42 -7.73
CA ARG A 105 40.15 5.08 -9.05
C ARG A 105 40.49 6.34 -9.88
N LEU A 106 39.88 7.47 -9.56
CA LEU A 106 40.14 8.76 -10.19
C LEU A 106 41.23 9.57 -9.46
N GLY A 107 41.97 8.94 -8.52
CA GLY A 107 43.08 9.52 -7.81
C GLY A 107 42.73 10.34 -6.58
N TYR A 108 41.51 10.21 -6.04
CA TYR A 108 41.19 10.76 -4.75
C TYR A 108 41.89 10.00 -3.62
N GLN A 109 42.46 10.76 -2.66
CA GLN A 109 43.38 10.23 -1.66
C GLN A 109 42.71 9.96 -0.32
N ALA A 110 41.62 10.72 0.01
CA ALA A 110 40.87 10.50 1.24
C ALA A 110 39.38 10.79 1.05
N LEU A 111 38.53 10.03 1.80
CA LEU A 111 37.12 10.27 1.99
C LEU A 111 36.92 10.81 3.40
N ILE A 112 36.32 11.97 3.49
CA ILE A 112 35.91 12.61 4.72
C ILE A 112 34.41 12.47 4.84
N ARG A 113 33.90 12.00 6.00
CA ARG A 113 32.49 11.92 6.32
C ARG A 113 32.17 12.91 7.44
N TYR A 114 31.06 13.58 7.32
CA TYR A 114 30.56 14.48 8.35
C TYR A 114 29.14 14.07 8.77
N ASP A 115 28.90 13.98 10.07
CA ASP A 115 27.58 13.96 10.68
C ASP A 115 27.52 14.91 11.89
N GLN A 116 26.34 15.38 12.25
CA GLN A 116 26.14 16.37 13.32
C GLN A 116 26.56 15.86 14.72
N ILE A 117 26.56 14.54 14.93
CA ILE A 117 26.85 13.94 16.24
C ILE A 117 28.34 13.73 16.42
N ARG A 118 29.02 13.26 15.37
CA ARG A 118 30.43 12.83 15.45
C ARG A 118 31.40 13.81 14.79
N GLY A 119 30.87 14.81 14.06
CA GLY A 119 31.71 15.76 13.31
C GLY A 119 32.43 15.13 12.12
N PHE A 120 33.56 15.73 11.73
CA PHE A 120 34.37 15.23 10.63
C PHE A 120 35.15 13.97 11.01
N ARG A 121 35.08 12.94 10.16
CA ARG A 121 35.81 11.69 10.30
C ARG A 121 36.47 11.32 8.97
N VAL A 122 37.72 10.92 9.02
CA VAL A 122 38.43 10.45 7.83
C VAL A 122 38.29 8.94 7.74
N VAL A 123 37.90 8.43 6.57
CA VAL A 123 37.85 6.99 6.35
C VAL A 123 39.28 6.44 6.30
N PRO A 124 39.56 5.28 6.96
CA PRO A 124 40.91 4.70 6.97
C PRO A 124 41.52 4.57 5.60
N GLY A 125 42.75 5.08 5.46
CA GLY A 125 43.50 5.10 4.22
C GLY A 125 44.90 5.67 4.38
N PRO A 126 45.70 5.68 3.30
CA PRO A 126 47.13 6.10 3.36
C PRO A 126 47.35 7.53 3.88
N GLU A 127 46.43 8.43 3.55
CA GLU A 127 46.56 9.87 3.88
C GLU A 127 45.73 10.26 5.14
N GLN A 128 45.17 9.30 5.88
CA GLN A 128 44.26 9.53 7.02
C GLN A 128 44.87 10.49 8.05
N LEU A 129 46.06 10.19 8.54
CA LEU A 129 46.70 10.97 9.61
C LEU A 129 46.96 12.42 9.20
N MET A 130 47.37 12.62 7.95
CA MET A 130 47.63 13.95 7.40
C MET A 130 46.32 14.75 7.26
N VAL A 131 45.29 14.13 6.75
CA VAL A 131 43.96 14.80 6.60
C VAL A 131 43.34 15.11 7.95
N GLU A 132 43.47 14.21 8.93
CA GLU A 132 43.00 14.45 10.32
C GLU A 132 43.74 15.63 10.95
N GLU A 133 45.04 15.75 10.74
CA GLU A 133 45.83 16.88 11.23
C GLU A 133 45.42 18.21 10.54
N LEU A 134 45.19 18.20 9.23
CA LEU A 134 44.75 19.37 8.49
C LEU A 134 43.33 19.82 8.95
N LEU A 135 42.43 18.90 9.21
CA LEU A 135 41.12 19.19 9.77
C LEU A 135 41.23 19.81 11.17
N ARG A 136 42.16 19.29 12.00
CA ARG A 136 42.41 19.79 13.33
C ARG A 136 43.00 21.21 13.34
N VAL A 137 43.95 21.48 12.46
CA VAL A 137 44.57 22.81 12.35
C VAL A 137 43.55 23.84 11.89
N THR A 138 42.70 23.51 10.94
CA THR A 138 41.64 24.42 10.46
C THR A 138 40.55 24.64 11.53
N GLN A 139 40.33 23.71 12.46
CA GLN A 139 39.41 23.85 13.57
C GLN A 139 39.97 24.73 14.71
N GLN A 140 41.29 24.68 14.98
CA GLN A 140 41.93 25.43 16.06
C GLN A 140 41.95 26.95 15.89
N SER A 141 41.74 27.47 14.67
CA SER A 141 41.60 28.86 14.38
C SER A 141 40.36 29.53 15.04
N GLY A 142 39.45 28.72 15.64
CA GLY A 142 38.19 29.16 16.24
C GLY A 142 38.07 29.02 17.77
N GLY A 143 39.10 28.58 18.52
CA GLY A 143 39.19 28.66 19.99
C GLY A 143 38.12 27.95 20.81
N ARG A 144 37.85 26.61 20.62
CA ARG A 144 36.78 25.90 21.35
C ARG A 144 37.06 24.47 21.85
N ASP A 145 36.18 24.08 22.76
CA ASP A 145 36.11 22.82 23.53
C ASP A 145 36.04 21.58 22.60
N ARG A 146 36.94 20.62 22.81
CA ARG A 146 37.23 19.47 21.95
C ARG A 146 36.13 18.40 21.91
N HIS A 147 35.05 18.55 22.68
CA HIS A 147 34.03 17.51 22.88
C HIS A 147 32.65 17.84 22.32
N ARG A 148 32.47 19.00 21.68
CA ARG A 148 31.18 19.38 21.08
C ARG A 148 31.31 19.46 19.55
N PRO A 149 30.37 18.85 18.77
CA PRO A 149 30.33 19.02 17.33
C PRO A 149 30.19 20.50 16.97
N PRO A 150 30.89 20.98 15.93
CA PRO A 150 30.85 22.39 15.57
C PRO A 150 29.44 22.84 15.19
N VAL A 151 29.08 24.05 15.58
CA VAL A 151 27.88 24.73 15.04
C VAL A 151 28.07 24.92 13.54
N LEU A 152 27.01 24.90 12.73
CA LEU A 152 27.09 24.91 11.27
C LEU A 152 28.09 25.94 10.71
N MET A 153 28.08 27.17 11.19
CA MET A 153 29.04 28.20 10.77
C MET A 153 30.50 27.92 11.14
N GLU A 154 30.75 27.09 12.15
CA GLU A 154 32.10 26.72 12.56
C GLU A 154 32.73 25.69 11.61
N MET A 155 31.93 25.09 10.71
CA MET A 155 32.40 24.15 9.68
C MET A 155 32.99 24.84 8.47
N GLU A 156 32.72 26.15 8.25
CA GLU A 156 33.15 26.87 7.05
C GLU A 156 34.67 26.76 6.81
N PRO A 157 35.56 26.98 7.79
CA PRO A 157 37.00 26.84 7.57
C PRO A 157 37.44 25.44 7.13
N GLN A 158 36.82 24.38 7.70
CA GLN A 158 37.09 23.00 7.29
C GLN A 158 36.58 22.75 5.88
N LEU A 159 35.36 23.20 5.55
CA LEU A 159 34.80 23.09 4.19
C LEU A 159 35.69 23.77 3.16
N ARG A 160 36.13 25.00 3.45
CA ARG A 160 37.07 25.75 2.59
C ARG A 160 38.38 24.98 2.41
N GLY A 161 38.97 24.45 3.47
CA GLY A 161 40.16 23.60 3.43
C GLY A 161 39.96 22.37 2.53
N ILE A 162 38.86 21.66 2.69
CA ILE A 162 38.53 20.49 1.89
C ILE A 162 38.40 20.85 0.41
N VAL A 163 37.58 21.86 0.09
CA VAL A 163 37.30 22.27 -1.29
C VAL A 163 38.58 22.72 -2.01
N THR A 164 39.50 23.43 -1.30
CA THR A 164 40.76 23.90 -1.86
C THR A 164 41.91 22.85 -1.80
N GLY A 165 41.64 21.69 -1.15
CA GLY A 165 42.70 20.71 -0.88
C GLY A 165 43.83 21.24 0.03
N TRP A 166 43.49 22.21 0.92
CA TRP A 166 44.40 22.94 1.83
C TRP A 166 45.57 23.60 1.13
N ALA A 167 45.42 24.07 -0.09
CA ALA A 167 46.47 24.68 -0.91
C ALA A 167 47.21 25.78 -0.19
N GLU A 168 46.54 26.61 0.64
CA GLU A 168 47.13 27.72 1.41
C GLU A 168 47.91 27.23 2.63
N HIS A 169 47.41 26.25 3.37
CA HIS A 169 48.05 25.74 4.58
C HIS A 169 49.30 24.92 4.28
N ARG A 170 49.40 24.30 3.11
CA ARG A 170 50.56 23.52 2.69
C ARG A 170 51.70 24.38 2.16
N ARG A 171 51.49 25.67 1.88
CA ARG A 171 52.54 26.58 1.48
C ARG A 171 53.43 27.03 2.63
N VAL A 172 52.94 26.98 3.86
CA VAL A 172 53.56 27.62 5.05
C VAL A 172 54.38 26.64 5.93
N GLY A 173 54.23 25.34 5.75
CA GLY A 173 54.73 24.44 6.78
C GLY A 173 55.56 23.25 6.33
N HIS A 174 56.76 23.45 5.82
CA HIS A 174 57.87 22.48 6.04
C HIS A 174 59.17 23.04 5.45
N GLY A 175 60.22 23.04 6.22
CA GLY A 175 61.50 23.72 6.01
C GLY A 175 62.35 23.40 4.77
N ASN A 176 61.80 22.88 3.69
CA ASN A 176 62.52 22.60 2.44
C ASN A 176 61.93 23.25 1.17
N GLY A 177 61.15 24.31 1.30
CA GLY A 177 60.87 25.25 0.18
C GLY A 177 60.08 24.72 -1.01
N ARG A 178 59.59 23.47 -1.03
CA ARG A 178 58.68 22.99 -2.08
C ARG A 178 57.23 23.18 -1.66
N PRO A 179 56.40 23.90 -2.43
CA PRO A 179 54.96 23.95 -2.16
C PRO A 179 54.43 22.53 -2.27
N LEU A 180 53.76 22.05 -1.19
CA LEU A 180 53.05 20.79 -1.21
C LEU A 180 51.83 20.93 -2.14
N GLU A 181 51.63 19.97 -3.02
CA GLU A 181 50.48 19.98 -3.92
C GLU A 181 49.17 19.83 -3.19
N PRO A 182 48.07 20.47 -3.64
CA PRO A 182 46.78 20.32 -3.00
C PRO A 182 46.28 18.87 -3.04
N LEU A 183 45.62 18.42 -1.97
CA LEU A 183 45.09 17.07 -1.87
C LEU A 183 43.78 16.93 -2.63
N ARG A 184 43.61 15.81 -3.37
CA ARG A 184 42.32 15.37 -3.88
C ARG A 184 41.54 14.63 -2.79
N VAL A 185 40.52 15.24 -2.27
CA VAL A 185 39.68 14.66 -1.20
C VAL A 185 38.19 14.79 -1.53
N VAL A 186 37.38 13.97 -0.88
CA VAL A 186 35.94 13.95 -1.03
C VAL A 186 35.32 14.21 0.34
N LEU A 187 34.32 15.06 0.42
CA LEU A 187 33.49 15.23 1.60
C LEU A 187 32.11 14.62 1.35
N LEU A 188 31.67 13.76 2.26
CA LEU A 188 30.34 13.22 2.30
C LEU A 188 29.61 13.74 3.54
N ILE A 189 28.57 14.55 3.34
CA ILE A 189 27.74 15.09 4.42
C ILE A 189 26.54 14.15 4.58
N GLU A 190 26.54 13.41 5.68
CA GLU A 190 25.51 12.43 6.02
C GLU A 190 24.33 13.13 6.72
N HIS A 191 23.12 12.61 6.50
CA HIS A 191 21.90 13.15 7.10
C HIS A 191 21.70 14.65 6.86
N ALA A 192 21.90 15.10 5.61
CA ALA A 192 21.79 16.52 5.26
C ALA A 192 20.42 17.11 5.61
N ALA A 193 19.35 16.34 5.55
CA ALA A 193 18.00 16.69 6.00
C ALA A 193 17.91 17.06 7.49
N ARG A 194 18.89 16.67 8.31
CA ARG A 194 18.91 16.93 9.76
C ARG A 194 19.79 18.11 10.15
N LEU A 195 20.40 18.79 9.19
CA LEU A 195 21.22 19.99 9.45
C LEU A 195 20.36 21.18 9.91
N THR A 196 19.11 21.20 9.53
CA THR A 196 18.11 22.22 9.92
C THR A 196 16.86 21.57 10.48
N THR A 197 16.11 22.33 11.25
CA THR A 197 14.80 21.89 11.76
C THR A 197 13.69 22.15 10.73
N ASP A 198 13.81 23.20 9.95
CA ASP A 198 12.83 23.58 8.91
C ASP A 198 13.55 24.35 7.78
N VAL A 199 13.63 23.73 6.60
CA VAL A 199 14.27 24.34 5.41
C VAL A 199 13.54 25.59 4.89
N THR A 200 12.29 25.80 5.29
CA THR A 200 11.49 26.99 4.90
C THR A 200 11.66 28.16 5.89
N ARG A 201 12.17 27.88 7.10
CA ARG A 201 12.36 28.84 8.19
C ARG A 201 13.73 28.71 8.82
N LEU A 202 14.75 28.99 8.03
CA LEU A 202 16.14 28.93 8.48
C LEU A 202 16.43 30.04 9.51
N THR A 203 17.16 29.65 10.55
CA THR A 203 17.80 30.63 11.45
C THR A 203 18.87 31.44 10.66
N GLU A 204 19.29 32.59 11.19
CA GLU A 204 20.34 33.38 10.58
C GLU A 204 21.64 32.60 10.37
N SER A 205 22.06 31.84 11.36
CA SER A 205 23.24 30.96 11.29
C SER A 205 23.14 29.89 10.24
N GLU A 206 21.97 29.22 10.13
CA GLU A 206 21.73 28.21 9.10
C GLU A 206 21.74 28.79 7.70
N ARG A 207 21.08 29.96 7.51
CA ARG A 207 21.07 30.67 6.23
C ARG A 207 22.48 31.04 5.81
N ASP A 208 23.25 31.68 6.71
CA ASP A 208 24.61 32.11 6.44
C ASP A 208 25.54 30.93 6.11
N PHE A 209 25.36 29.78 6.77
CA PHE A 209 26.05 28.54 6.44
C PHE A 209 25.78 28.09 5.00
N PHE A 210 24.51 28.02 4.59
CA PHE A 210 24.18 27.58 3.23
C PHE A 210 24.61 28.63 2.18
N VAL A 211 24.59 29.93 2.47
CA VAL A 211 25.15 30.95 1.61
C VAL A 211 26.65 30.76 1.44
N SER A 212 27.38 30.48 2.52
CA SER A 212 28.81 30.14 2.44
C SER A 212 29.07 28.91 1.61
N CYS A 213 28.20 27.86 1.70
CA CYS A 213 28.32 26.67 0.86
C CYS A 213 28.11 27.00 -0.63
N LEU A 214 27.17 27.89 -0.95
CA LEU A 214 26.93 28.33 -2.32
C LEU A 214 28.17 29.12 -2.86
N GLU A 215 28.72 30.04 -2.08
CA GLU A 215 29.95 30.77 -2.42
C GLU A 215 31.14 29.81 -2.63
N LEU A 216 31.30 28.80 -1.77
CA LEU A 216 32.34 27.80 -1.90
C LEU A 216 32.17 26.96 -3.16
N ALA A 217 30.93 26.69 -3.60
CA ALA A 217 30.70 25.99 -4.86
C ALA A 217 31.21 26.79 -6.06
N GLU A 218 30.95 28.11 -6.08
CA GLU A 218 31.40 29.02 -7.14
C GLU A 218 32.91 29.26 -7.13
N GLN A 219 33.50 29.42 -5.93
CA GLN A 219 34.93 29.68 -5.75
C GLN A 219 35.82 28.44 -5.90
N ALA A 220 35.23 27.23 -5.89
CA ALA A 220 35.98 26.00 -6.02
C ALA A 220 36.84 25.97 -7.28
N ARG A 221 38.06 25.42 -7.16
CA ARG A 221 38.97 25.20 -8.29
C ARG A 221 39.32 23.73 -8.43
N PRO A 222 39.39 23.22 -9.66
CA PRO A 222 39.81 21.84 -9.88
C PRO A 222 41.22 21.60 -9.37
N VAL A 223 41.43 20.47 -8.71
CA VAL A 223 42.71 20.01 -8.15
C VAL A 223 43.40 19.08 -9.15
N PRO A 224 44.67 19.27 -9.45
CA PRO A 224 45.43 18.40 -10.36
C PRO A 224 45.59 16.99 -9.79
N LEU A 225 45.93 16.03 -10.65
CA LEU A 225 46.24 14.66 -10.21
C LEU A 225 47.55 14.67 -9.39
N PRO A 226 47.57 14.04 -8.19
CA PRO A 226 48.80 13.94 -7.41
C PRO A 226 49.92 13.20 -8.17
N PRO A 227 51.21 13.63 -8.02
CA PRO A 227 52.33 12.95 -8.67
C PRO A 227 52.48 11.53 -8.15
N GLY A 228 52.78 10.59 -9.05
CA GLY A 228 52.98 9.18 -8.71
C GLY A 228 51.71 8.34 -8.69
N VAL A 229 50.52 8.92 -8.86
CA VAL A 229 49.28 8.19 -9.09
C VAL A 229 49.18 7.83 -10.57
N PRO A 230 49.21 6.54 -10.98
CA PRO A 230 49.06 6.19 -12.38
C PRO A 230 47.70 6.70 -12.89
N PRO A 231 47.65 7.37 -14.07
CA PRO A 231 46.37 7.70 -14.67
C PRO A 231 45.60 6.40 -14.87
N SER A 232 44.41 6.31 -14.30
CA SER A 232 43.54 5.15 -14.56
C SER A 232 43.32 5.07 -16.07
N SER A 233 43.08 3.88 -16.59
CA SER A 233 42.84 3.61 -18.02
C SER A 233 41.63 4.37 -18.62
N VAL A 234 40.94 5.20 -17.82
CA VAL A 234 39.87 6.09 -18.21
C VAL A 234 40.47 7.46 -18.47
N SER A 235 40.33 7.96 -19.67
CA SER A 235 40.89 9.21 -20.19
C SER A 235 40.56 10.49 -19.35
N THR A 236 39.61 10.43 -18.44
CA THR A 236 39.21 11.53 -17.53
C THR A 236 40.07 11.65 -16.27
N GLY A 237 40.86 10.62 -15.90
CA GLY A 237 41.64 10.58 -14.64
C GLY A 237 42.80 11.55 -14.56
N ALA A 238 43.40 11.96 -15.70
CA ALA A 238 44.52 12.91 -15.78
C ALA A 238 44.06 14.39 -15.68
N ALA A 239 42.79 14.69 -15.94
CA ALA A 239 42.29 16.05 -15.88
C ALA A 239 42.21 16.57 -14.42
N PRO A 240 42.33 17.88 -14.21
CA PRO A 240 42.00 18.49 -12.92
C PRO A 240 40.53 18.26 -12.58
N LEU A 241 40.24 17.79 -11.36
CA LEU A 241 38.87 17.51 -10.86
C LEU A 241 38.61 18.29 -9.58
N PHE A 242 37.36 18.65 -9.33
CA PHE A 242 36.98 19.30 -8.07
C PHE A 242 37.10 18.32 -6.90
N ASN A 243 37.35 18.84 -5.69
CA ASN A 243 37.11 18.14 -4.45
C ASN A 243 35.63 18.24 -4.14
N PRO A 244 34.84 17.21 -4.42
CA PRO A 244 33.39 17.31 -4.33
C PRO A 244 32.90 17.32 -2.88
N VAL A 245 31.93 18.19 -2.59
CA VAL A 245 31.07 18.09 -1.41
C VAL A 245 29.81 17.38 -1.83
N ILE A 246 29.54 16.22 -1.24
CA ILE A 246 28.40 15.36 -1.57
C ILE A 246 27.43 15.35 -0.40
N TRP A 247 26.25 15.92 -0.61
CA TRP A 247 25.17 15.97 0.35
C TRP A 247 24.29 14.72 0.18
N LEU A 248 24.06 13.98 1.27
CA LEU A 248 23.14 12.86 1.30
C LEU A 248 21.81 13.31 1.91
N ALA A 249 20.78 13.40 1.09
CA ALA A 249 19.42 13.82 1.45
C ALA A 249 18.42 12.69 1.21
N GLU A 250 17.36 12.59 2.01
CA GLU A 250 16.30 11.58 1.81
C GLU A 250 15.38 12.01 0.66
N GLY A 251 15.12 13.34 0.55
CA GLY A 251 14.33 13.97 -0.50
C GLY A 251 15.04 15.15 -1.16
N GLU A 252 14.62 15.50 -2.36
CA GLU A 252 15.15 16.66 -3.09
C GLU A 252 14.91 17.98 -2.34
N ARG A 253 13.85 18.03 -1.52
CA ARG A 253 13.43 19.22 -0.77
C ARG A 253 14.03 19.35 0.64
N ASP A 254 14.91 18.45 1.01
CA ASP A 254 15.54 18.42 2.33
C ASP A 254 16.63 19.50 2.52
N LEU A 255 17.03 20.13 1.44
CA LEU A 255 17.92 21.27 1.41
C LEU A 255 17.18 22.50 0.87
N PRO A 256 17.62 23.73 1.22
CA PRO A 256 17.02 24.94 0.69
C PRO A 256 17.03 24.96 -0.84
N ASN A 257 15.88 25.16 -1.46
CA ASN A 257 15.75 25.12 -2.93
C ASN A 257 16.69 26.12 -3.63
N TRP A 258 16.89 27.31 -3.05
CA TRP A 258 17.80 28.32 -3.57
C TRP A 258 19.28 27.89 -3.51
N LEU A 259 19.68 26.98 -2.59
CA LEU A 259 21.01 26.38 -2.60
C LEU A 259 21.12 25.41 -3.79
N VAL A 260 20.18 24.49 -3.90
CA VAL A 260 20.22 23.39 -4.89
C VAL A 260 20.14 23.92 -6.33
N SER A 261 19.28 24.93 -6.57
CA SER A 261 19.08 25.55 -7.89
C SER A 261 19.86 26.85 -8.10
N GLY A 262 20.60 27.32 -7.09
CA GLY A 262 21.26 28.64 -7.09
C GLY A 262 22.57 28.69 -7.85
N SER A 263 23.16 27.55 -8.24
CA SER A 263 24.45 27.49 -8.93
C SER A 263 24.54 26.33 -9.90
N GLU A 264 25.09 26.58 -11.09
CA GLU A 264 25.42 25.52 -12.06
C GLU A 264 26.56 24.59 -11.56
N ARG A 265 27.23 24.94 -10.46
CA ARG A 265 28.26 24.11 -9.82
C ARG A 265 27.69 23.05 -8.87
N ILE A 266 26.40 23.11 -8.57
CA ILE A 266 25.70 22.14 -7.72
C ILE A 266 24.82 21.27 -8.61
N ARG A 267 25.00 19.95 -8.51
CA ARG A 267 24.23 18.98 -9.29
C ARG A 267 23.43 18.06 -8.40
N THR A 268 22.15 17.92 -8.70
CA THR A 268 21.26 16.96 -8.04
C THR A 268 21.26 15.65 -8.83
N ILE A 269 21.41 14.53 -8.12
CA ILE A 269 21.40 13.18 -8.70
C ILE A 269 20.46 12.31 -7.86
N ALA A 270 19.45 11.74 -8.49
CA ALA A 270 18.55 10.80 -7.84
C ALA A 270 19.21 9.42 -7.69
N VAL A 271 19.10 8.84 -6.51
CA VAL A 271 19.47 7.46 -6.23
C VAL A 271 18.19 6.63 -6.26
N PRO A 272 17.93 5.85 -7.31
CA PRO A 272 16.65 5.16 -7.49
C PRO A 272 16.52 3.95 -6.56
N ASP A 273 15.28 3.52 -6.36
CA ASP A 273 14.99 2.21 -5.80
C ASP A 273 15.48 1.10 -6.73
N PRO A 274 15.84 -0.09 -6.19
CA PRO A 274 16.35 -1.19 -7.00
C PRO A 274 15.31 -1.65 -8.04
N ASP A 275 15.75 -1.81 -9.28
CA ASP A 275 14.94 -2.32 -10.37
C ASP A 275 14.75 -3.86 -10.30
N ALA A 276 14.08 -4.45 -11.29
CA ALA A 276 13.79 -5.88 -11.31
C ALA A 276 15.07 -6.73 -11.49
N ASP A 277 16.02 -6.24 -12.29
CA ASP A 277 17.30 -6.93 -12.53
C ASP A 277 18.19 -6.87 -11.30
N GLU A 278 18.30 -5.71 -10.66
CA GLU A 278 19.06 -5.55 -9.41
C GLU A 278 18.53 -6.45 -8.30
N ARG A 279 17.19 -6.53 -8.13
CA ARG A 279 16.58 -7.44 -7.15
C ARG A 279 16.88 -8.91 -7.48
N ARG A 280 16.83 -9.30 -8.77
CA ARG A 280 17.16 -10.66 -9.18
C ARG A 280 18.62 -11.00 -8.94
N ARG A 281 19.54 -10.09 -9.27
CA ARG A 281 20.98 -10.24 -9.01
C ARG A 281 21.26 -10.32 -7.52
N MET A 282 20.61 -9.49 -6.70
CA MET A 282 20.71 -9.56 -5.24
C MET A 282 20.19 -10.90 -4.70
N ALA A 283 19.03 -11.37 -5.18
CA ALA A 283 18.47 -12.65 -4.77
C ALA A 283 19.41 -13.82 -5.11
N ALA A 284 20.04 -13.80 -6.29
CA ALA A 284 21.02 -14.79 -6.70
C ALA A 284 22.28 -14.77 -5.80
N LEU A 285 22.76 -13.58 -5.47
CA LEU A 285 23.88 -13.39 -4.54
C LEU A 285 23.54 -13.96 -3.15
N LEU A 286 22.39 -13.61 -2.62
CA LEU A 286 21.91 -14.06 -1.30
C LEU A 286 21.64 -15.57 -1.25
N ARG A 287 21.20 -16.19 -2.36
CA ARG A 287 21.10 -17.66 -2.45
C ARG A 287 22.46 -18.32 -2.23
N HIS A 288 23.49 -17.80 -2.87
CA HIS A 288 24.84 -18.34 -2.72
C HIS A 288 25.36 -18.21 -1.28
N GLU A 289 25.01 -17.15 -0.58
CA GLU A 289 25.34 -16.96 0.84
C GLU A 289 24.52 -17.89 1.75
N HIS A 290 23.26 -18.16 1.43
CA HIS A 290 22.40 -19.08 2.18
C HIS A 290 22.91 -20.53 2.12
N THR A 291 23.34 -20.98 0.95
CA THR A 291 23.80 -22.37 0.75
C THR A 291 25.22 -22.62 1.24
N GLY A 292 26.05 -21.57 1.36
CA GLY A 292 27.45 -21.65 1.81
C GLY A 292 28.35 -22.43 0.86
N PRO A 293 29.69 -22.47 1.08
CA PRO A 293 30.66 -23.13 0.18
C PRO A 293 30.67 -24.68 0.24
N GLY A 294 29.76 -25.31 0.97
CA GLY A 294 29.67 -26.75 1.19
C GLY A 294 28.37 -27.43 0.82
N GLY A 295 27.49 -26.78 0.05
CA GLY A 295 26.16 -27.33 -0.26
C GLY A 295 25.10 -27.06 0.82
N ASP A 296 23.85 -27.33 0.53
CA ASP A 296 22.68 -27.01 1.36
C ASP A 296 22.93 -27.26 2.85
N ARG A 297 23.09 -26.20 3.63
CA ARG A 297 23.13 -26.27 5.10
C ARG A 297 21.81 -26.76 5.70
N TRP A 298 20.74 -26.75 4.89
CA TRP A 298 19.39 -27.18 5.24
C TRP A 298 18.85 -28.07 4.11
N GLY A 299 19.43 -29.27 3.96
CA GLY A 299 18.78 -30.34 3.23
C GLY A 299 17.46 -30.70 3.90
N PRO A 300 16.50 -31.35 3.19
CA PRO A 300 15.28 -31.81 3.80
C PRO A 300 15.63 -32.64 5.04
N SER A 301 15.01 -32.33 6.19
CA SER A 301 15.12 -33.19 7.38
C SER A 301 14.63 -34.57 6.98
N ASP A 302 15.40 -35.63 7.29
CA ASP A 302 15.08 -37.04 7.01
C ASP A 302 13.76 -37.50 7.62
N ASP A 303 13.01 -36.62 8.30
CA ASP A 303 11.75 -36.92 8.98
C ASP A 303 10.48 -36.53 8.17
N ASP A 304 10.64 -35.89 7.00
CA ASP A 304 9.53 -35.72 6.07
C ASP A 304 9.42 -36.94 5.16
N GLY A 305 8.45 -37.78 5.46
CA GLY A 305 8.06 -38.92 4.63
C GLY A 305 7.86 -38.56 3.16
N PRO A 306 7.79 -39.53 2.23
CA PRO A 306 7.85 -39.27 0.80
C PRO A 306 6.78 -38.26 0.38
N ARG A 307 7.25 -37.06 -0.05
CA ARG A 307 6.40 -36.09 -0.74
C ARG A 307 5.89 -36.71 -2.02
N THR A 308 4.74 -37.33 -1.93
CA THR A 308 3.96 -37.73 -3.11
C THR A 308 3.61 -36.46 -3.85
N GLY A 309 4.21 -36.35 -5.04
CA GLY A 309 4.19 -35.21 -5.91
C GLY A 309 2.82 -34.65 -6.21
N ASP A 310 2.80 -33.48 -6.67
CA ASP A 310 2.24 -33.16 -7.99
C ASP A 310 2.75 -31.77 -8.38
N GLY A 311 3.41 -31.73 -9.56
CA GLY A 311 3.40 -30.56 -10.40
C GLY A 311 4.00 -29.29 -9.81
N ALA A 312 5.20 -29.32 -9.23
CA ALA A 312 6.02 -28.12 -9.10
C ALA A 312 6.34 -27.61 -10.50
N THR A 313 5.53 -26.71 -11.03
CA THR A 313 5.95 -25.79 -12.08
C THR A 313 7.21 -25.11 -11.55
N GLY A 314 8.36 -25.45 -12.13
CA GLY A 314 9.70 -25.02 -11.69
C GLY A 314 9.87 -23.51 -11.75
N LYS A 315 9.36 -22.80 -10.74
CA LYS A 315 9.67 -21.38 -10.53
C LYS A 315 11.00 -21.33 -9.81
N ASP A 316 12.02 -20.76 -10.46
CA ASP A 316 13.31 -20.52 -9.84
C ASP A 316 13.11 -19.79 -8.49
N PRO A 317 13.60 -20.33 -7.36
CA PRO A 317 13.51 -19.69 -6.05
C PRO A 317 14.08 -18.27 -6.02
N VAL A 318 15.10 -17.97 -6.84
CA VAL A 318 15.67 -16.64 -7.02
C VAL A 318 14.63 -15.67 -7.57
N ASP A 319 13.92 -16.09 -8.62
CA ASP A 319 12.86 -15.28 -9.20
C ASP A 319 11.67 -15.10 -8.24
N ALA A 320 11.37 -16.11 -7.44
CA ALA A 320 10.29 -16.02 -6.43
C ALA A 320 10.66 -15.00 -5.33
N PHE A 321 11.90 -15.03 -4.84
CA PHE A 321 12.40 -14.07 -3.87
C PHE A 321 12.45 -12.64 -4.45
N ALA A 322 12.99 -12.45 -5.66
CA ALA A 322 13.04 -11.15 -6.32
C ALA A 322 11.65 -10.54 -6.54
N ARG A 323 10.66 -11.36 -6.94
CA ARG A 323 9.27 -10.90 -7.07
C ARG A 323 8.63 -10.54 -5.74
N ALA A 324 8.86 -11.33 -4.70
CA ALA A 324 8.34 -11.04 -3.37
C ALA A 324 8.91 -9.72 -2.81
N SER A 325 10.11 -9.35 -3.24
CA SER A 325 10.85 -8.17 -2.76
C SER A 325 10.56 -6.88 -3.53
N VAL A 326 9.58 -6.86 -4.45
CA VAL A 326 9.22 -5.61 -5.17
C VAL A 326 8.87 -4.50 -4.17
N GLY A 327 9.42 -3.29 -4.40
CA GLY A 327 9.23 -2.13 -3.52
C GLY A 327 10.01 -2.20 -2.20
N LEU A 328 10.94 -3.16 -2.05
CA LEU A 328 11.87 -3.19 -0.95
C LEU A 328 13.27 -2.75 -1.41
N PRO A 329 14.01 -2.01 -0.57
CA PRO A 329 15.43 -1.76 -0.78
C PRO A 329 16.24 -3.06 -0.67
N LEU A 330 17.42 -3.11 -1.28
CA LEU A 330 18.29 -4.31 -1.24
C LEU A 330 18.72 -4.67 0.19
N ARG A 331 18.84 -3.67 1.06
CA ARG A 331 19.09 -3.87 2.50
C ARG A 331 18.00 -4.70 3.16
N ALA A 332 16.74 -4.44 2.83
CA ALA A 332 15.61 -5.20 3.36
C ALA A 332 15.58 -6.65 2.83
N MET A 333 16.03 -6.87 1.58
CA MET A 333 16.24 -8.24 1.07
C MET A 333 17.31 -8.99 1.88
N ARG A 334 18.42 -8.33 2.20
CA ARG A 334 19.45 -8.90 3.07
C ARG A 334 18.91 -9.22 4.46
N GLN A 335 18.19 -8.28 5.09
CA GLN A 335 17.59 -8.49 6.40
C GLN A 335 16.53 -9.60 6.39
N SER A 336 15.80 -9.77 5.27
CA SER A 336 14.88 -10.90 5.09
C SER A 336 15.60 -12.24 5.06
N LEU A 337 16.80 -12.29 4.45
CA LEU A 337 17.67 -13.49 4.51
C LEU A 337 18.17 -13.74 5.94
N ASP A 338 18.64 -12.71 6.65
CA ASP A 338 19.10 -12.85 8.02
C ASP A 338 17.97 -13.37 8.93
N LEU A 339 16.73 -12.91 8.71
CA LEU A 339 15.54 -13.42 9.39
C LEU A 339 15.27 -14.89 9.02
N ALA A 340 15.36 -15.25 7.74
CA ALA A 340 15.19 -16.62 7.27
C ALA A 340 16.20 -17.58 7.91
N LEU A 341 17.48 -17.19 7.96
CA LEU A 341 18.53 -17.97 8.60
C LEU A 341 18.28 -18.14 10.11
N ALA A 342 17.87 -17.06 10.80
CA ALA A 342 17.55 -17.11 12.22
C ALA A 342 16.35 -18.00 12.57
N ARG A 343 15.44 -18.21 11.61
CA ARG A 343 14.20 -19.00 11.77
C ARG A 343 14.24 -20.37 11.10
N GLY A 344 15.34 -20.73 10.46
CA GLY A 344 15.47 -21.99 9.73
C GLY A 344 14.54 -22.08 8.50
N ILE A 345 14.19 -20.95 7.89
CA ILE A 345 13.36 -20.90 6.69
C ILE A 345 14.22 -21.25 5.48
N PRO A 346 13.87 -22.27 4.68
CA PRO A 346 14.66 -22.65 3.51
C PRO A 346 14.54 -21.59 2.40
N PHE A 347 15.49 -21.56 1.48
CA PHE A 347 15.56 -20.51 0.46
C PHE A 347 14.38 -20.52 -0.53
N ASP A 348 13.75 -21.66 -0.77
CA ASP A 348 12.54 -21.77 -1.60
C ASP A 348 11.30 -21.12 -0.94
N ALA A 349 11.33 -20.94 0.39
CA ALA A 349 10.31 -20.25 1.17
C ALA A 349 10.67 -18.78 1.48
N MET A 350 11.67 -18.19 0.83
CA MET A 350 12.04 -16.77 1.02
C MET A 350 10.87 -15.78 0.86
N PRO A 351 9.86 -16.00 0.00
CA PRO A 351 8.67 -15.14 -0.01
C PRO A 351 7.96 -15.04 1.35
N ASP A 352 7.98 -16.09 2.17
CA ASP A 352 7.44 -16.06 3.52
C ASP A 352 8.31 -15.23 4.48
N ALA A 353 9.63 -15.32 4.37
CA ALA A 353 10.55 -14.48 5.15
C ALA A 353 10.41 -12.99 4.80
N VAL A 354 10.24 -12.65 3.53
CA VAL A 354 9.96 -11.27 3.09
C VAL A 354 8.65 -10.75 3.68
N ARG A 355 7.61 -11.60 3.67
CA ARG A 355 6.33 -11.25 4.29
C ARG A 355 6.49 -11.02 5.79
N MET A 356 7.18 -11.91 6.50
CA MET A 356 7.46 -11.75 7.93
C MET A 356 8.23 -10.46 8.21
N TYR A 357 9.22 -10.14 7.39
CA TYR A 357 9.98 -8.89 7.49
C TYR A 357 9.08 -7.65 7.35
N ARG A 358 8.16 -7.67 6.35
CA ARG A 358 7.25 -6.54 6.10
C ARG A 358 6.20 -6.33 7.19
N LEU A 359 5.65 -7.42 7.69
CA LEU A 359 4.45 -7.40 8.54
C LEU A 359 4.76 -7.62 10.02
N GLY A 360 5.96 -8.07 10.36
CA GLY A 360 6.33 -8.41 11.73
C GLY A 360 5.57 -9.61 12.31
N VAL A 361 4.83 -10.39 11.48
CA VAL A 361 3.96 -11.46 11.93
C VAL A 361 4.48 -12.82 11.47
N GLU A 362 4.66 -13.74 12.43
CA GLU A 362 5.23 -15.06 12.19
C GLU A 362 4.24 -16.04 11.54
N LYS A 363 3.00 -16.08 12.04
CA LYS A 363 1.97 -17.01 11.53
C LYS A 363 1.34 -16.44 10.25
N ASN A 364 1.22 -17.32 9.25
CA ASN A 364 0.51 -17.02 8.00
C ASN A 364 -0.89 -17.64 8.05
N PRO A 365 -1.95 -16.85 8.31
CA PRO A 365 -3.32 -17.37 8.28
C PRO A 365 -3.75 -17.87 6.90
N TRP A 366 -3.06 -17.45 5.82
CA TRP A 366 -3.32 -17.90 4.46
C TRP A 366 -2.64 -19.23 4.10
N ARG A 367 -2.19 -20.02 5.08
CA ARG A 367 -1.68 -21.39 4.80
C ARG A 367 -2.74 -22.19 4.06
N ARG A 368 -2.35 -22.78 2.93
CA ARG A 368 -3.26 -23.36 1.94
C ARG A 368 -4.23 -24.40 2.55
N ASP A 369 -3.77 -25.23 3.47
CA ASP A 369 -4.59 -26.31 4.00
C ASP A 369 -5.62 -25.81 5.02
N GLU A 370 -5.25 -24.94 5.95
CA GLU A 370 -6.17 -24.41 6.96
C GLU A 370 -7.24 -23.51 6.34
N ILE A 371 -6.84 -22.55 5.47
CA ILE A 371 -7.81 -21.66 4.84
C ILE A 371 -8.75 -22.39 3.88
N ARG A 372 -8.23 -23.41 3.20
CA ARG A 372 -9.05 -24.26 2.32
C ARG A 372 -10.15 -24.96 3.09
N GLN A 373 -9.82 -25.58 4.23
CA GLN A 373 -10.79 -26.25 5.10
C GLN A 373 -11.86 -25.27 5.60
N ARG A 374 -11.45 -24.09 6.07
CA ARG A 374 -12.39 -23.07 6.56
C ARG A 374 -13.32 -22.55 5.47
N ILE A 375 -12.82 -22.33 4.24
CA ILE A 375 -13.66 -21.92 3.12
C ILE A 375 -14.65 -23.03 2.74
N ILE A 376 -14.24 -24.31 2.76
CA ILE A 376 -15.14 -25.45 2.50
C ILE A 376 -16.23 -25.53 3.59
N GLU A 377 -15.87 -25.36 4.85
CA GLU A 377 -16.86 -25.30 5.93
C GLU A 377 -17.77 -24.09 5.82
N GLY A 378 -17.23 -22.96 5.36
CA GLY A 378 -17.98 -21.74 5.06
C GLY A 378 -19.08 -21.94 4.02
N GLU A 379 -18.92 -22.86 3.07
CA GLU A 379 -19.98 -23.20 2.10
C GLU A 379 -21.26 -23.72 2.79
N ARG A 380 -21.11 -24.35 3.95
CA ARG A 380 -22.23 -24.84 4.74
C ARG A 380 -22.72 -23.78 5.74
N THR A 381 -21.82 -23.15 6.47
CA THR A 381 -22.16 -22.30 7.62
C THR A 381 -22.60 -20.88 7.24
N VAL A 382 -22.05 -20.30 6.16
CA VAL A 382 -22.40 -18.94 5.74
C VAL A 382 -23.85 -18.83 5.26
N PRO A 383 -24.44 -19.76 4.48
CA PRO A 383 -25.86 -19.72 4.11
C PRO A 383 -26.83 -19.85 5.30
N GLU A 384 -26.40 -20.50 6.39
CA GLU A 384 -27.19 -20.59 7.63
C GLU A 384 -27.26 -19.26 8.37
N ARG A 385 -26.23 -18.41 8.21
CA ARG A 385 -26.11 -17.11 8.84
C ARG A 385 -26.67 -15.98 7.97
N VAL A 386 -26.51 -16.05 6.65
CA VAL A 386 -26.95 -15.04 5.67
C VAL A 386 -28.06 -15.65 4.81
N LEU A 387 -29.28 -15.56 5.30
CA LEU A 387 -30.43 -16.21 4.70
C LEU A 387 -30.90 -15.54 3.42
N GLY A 388 -31.27 -16.32 2.40
CA GLY A 388 -31.90 -15.86 1.15
C GLY A 388 -30.94 -15.10 0.21
N GLN A 389 -29.65 -15.27 0.36
CA GLN A 389 -28.62 -14.61 -0.44
C GLN A 389 -27.67 -15.62 -1.11
N GLU A 390 -28.20 -16.72 -1.59
CA GLU A 390 -27.41 -17.85 -2.10
C GLU A 390 -26.45 -17.43 -3.20
N ALA A 391 -26.89 -16.57 -4.13
CA ALA A 391 -26.05 -16.08 -5.22
C ALA A 391 -24.92 -15.17 -4.71
N ALA A 392 -25.21 -14.29 -3.75
CA ALA A 392 -24.20 -13.41 -3.17
C ALA A 392 -23.19 -14.18 -2.33
N VAL A 393 -23.62 -15.17 -1.56
CA VAL A 393 -22.76 -16.07 -0.77
C VAL A 393 -21.86 -16.88 -1.69
N SER A 394 -22.42 -17.56 -2.70
CA SER A 394 -21.65 -18.36 -3.66
C SER A 394 -20.56 -17.53 -4.35
N MET A 395 -20.91 -16.35 -4.89
CA MET A 395 -19.95 -15.47 -5.55
C MET A 395 -18.86 -14.96 -4.58
N THR A 396 -19.22 -14.68 -3.33
CA THR A 396 -18.27 -14.26 -2.30
C THR A 396 -17.27 -15.37 -2.01
N LEU A 397 -17.74 -16.60 -1.77
CA LEU A 397 -16.89 -17.76 -1.52
C LEU A 397 -15.98 -18.10 -2.71
N ASP A 398 -16.43 -17.92 -3.94
CA ASP A 398 -15.58 -18.09 -5.13
C ASP A 398 -14.45 -17.05 -5.19
N ILE A 399 -14.71 -15.82 -4.79
CA ILE A 399 -13.68 -14.78 -4.68
C ILE A 399 -12.68 -15.14 -3.58
N LEU A 400 -13.15 -15.67 -2.43
CA LEU A 400 -12.28 -16.13 -1.36
C LEU A 400 -11.43 -17.35 -1.75
N LYS A 401 -12.00 -18.33 -2.47
CA LYS A 401 -11.24 -19.45 -3.04
C LYS A 401 -10.11 -18.96 -3.95
N ARG A 402 -10.44 -18.01 -4.83
CA ARG A 402 -9.45 -17.38 -5.71
C ARG A 402 -8.35 -16.67 -4.92
N ALA A 403 -8.71 -15.92 -3.88
CA ALA A 403 -7.77 -15.24 -2.99
C ALA A 403 -6.86 -16.22 -2.24
N ALA A 404 -7.42 -17.31 -1.70
CA ALA A 404 -6.67 -18.36 -1.01
C ALA A 404 -5.69 -19.09 -1.94
N MET A 405 -6.06 -19.28 -3.20
CA MET A 405 -5.19 -19.89 -4.22
C MET A 405 -4.14 -18.92 -4.79
N GLY A 406 -4.17 -17.63 -4.39
CA GLY A 406 -3.27 -16.61 -4.93
C GLY A 406 -3.49 -16.33 -6.42
N LEU A 407 -4.68 -16.65 -6.94
CA LEU A 407 -5.05 -16.36 -8.33
C LEU A 407 -5.50 -14.90 -8.44
N SER A 408 -4.59 -14.04 -8.85
CA SER A 408 -4.90 -12.65 -9.15
C SER A 408 -5.74 -12.54 -10.42
N GLY A 409 -6.52 -11.44 -10.55
CA GLY A 409 -7.25 -11.19 -11.79
C GLY A 409 -6.33 -11.12 -13.00
N ALA A 410 -6.84 -11.45 -14.20
CA ALA A 410 -6.08 -11.54 -15.46
C ALA A 410 -5.30 -10.26 -15.83
N GLN A 411 -5.64 -9.11 -15.26
CA GLN A 411 -4.98 -7.81 -15.49
C GLN A 411 -3.87 -7.48 -14.48
N ALA A 412 -3.56 -8.38 -13.54
CA ALA A 412 -2.56 -8.12 -12.51
C ALA A 412 -1.15 -8.35 -13.04
N THR A 413 -0.40 -7.28 -13.29
CA THR A 413 1.01 -7.33 -13.69
C THR A 413 1.95 -7.60 -12.51
N SER A 414 1.51 -7.30 -11.26
CA SER A 414 2.29 -7.51 -10.02
C SER A 414 1.40 -8.09 -8.92
N PRO A 415 1.19 -9.40 -8.89
CA PRO A 415 0.19 -10.04 -8.02
C PRO A 415 0.50 -9.99 -6.51
N GLY A 416 1.74 -9.70 -6.11
CA GLY A 416 2.18 -9.79 -4.71
C GLY A 416 1.85 -8.61 -3.79
N HIS A 417 1.32 -7.51 -4.30
CA HIS A 417 1.14 -6.27 -3.55
C HIS A 417 -0.32 -5.94 -3.27
N ARG A 418 -1.24 -6.32 -4.15
CA ARG A 418 -2.67 -5.99 -4.02
C ARG A 418 -3.32 -6.71 -2.84
N PRO A 419 -4.42 -6.16 -2.30
CA PRO A 419 -5.22 -6.87 -1.31
C PRO A 419 -5.60 -8.27 -1.78
N ARG A 420 -5.65 -9.24 -0.84
CA ARG A 420 -5.99 -10.65 -1.13
C ARG A 420 -7.33 -10.81 -1.83
N GLY A 421 -8.32 -10.05 -1.37
CA GLY A 421 -9.64 -10.01 -1.96
C GLY A 421 -10.21 -8.61 -1.92
N VAL A 422 -10.93 -8.26 -2.98
CA VAL A 422 -11.70 -7.01 -3.05
C VAL A 422 -13.11 -7.38 -3.50
N LEU A 423 -14.11 -7.01 -2.69
CA LEU A 423 -15.52 -7.29 -2.94
C LEU A 423 -16.32 -5.99 -2.88
N PHE A 424 -17.32 -5.89 -3.72
CA PHE A 424 -18.26 -4.77 -3.71
C PHE A 424 -19.69 -5.32 -3.55
N PHE A 425 -20.28 -5.09 -2.39
CA PHE A 425 -21.63 -5.55 -2.05
C PHE A 425 -22.65 -4.47 -2.40
N ALA A 426 -23.50 -4.72 -3.36
CA ALA A 426 -24.54 -3.80 -3.81
C ALA A 426 -25.94 -4.42 -3.65
N GLY A 427 -26.92 -3.62 -3.29
CA GLY A 427 -28.30 -4.10 -3.18
C GLY A 427 -29.12 -3.38 -2.12
N PRO A 428 -30.37 -3.79 -1.90
CA PRO A 428 -31.29 -3.15 -0.96
C PRO A 428 -30.76 -3.09 0.48
N THR A 429 -31.26 -2.13 1.25
CA THR A 429 -30.91 -2.00 2.67
C THR A 429 -31.47 -3.18 3.47
N GLY A 430 -30.74 -3.63 4.50
CA GLY A 430 -31.22 -4.69 5.38
C GLY A 430 -31.15 -6.12 4.81
N THR A 431 -30.48 -6.33 3.67
CA THR A 431 -30.41 -7.63 2.99
C THR A 431 -29.24 -8.52 3.45
N GLY A 432 -28.47 -8.10 4.46
CA GLY A 432 -27.42 -8.92 5.07
C GLY A 432 -26.01 -8.62 4.56
N LYS A 433 -25.76 -7.48 3.86
CA LYS A 433 -24.42 -7.10 3.36
C LYS A 433 -23.35 -7.08 4.47
N THR A 434 -23.64 -6.40 5.57
CA THR A 434 -22.73 -6.30 6.73
C THR A 434 -22.58 -7.65 7.44
N GLU A 435 -23.63 -8.48 7.47
CA GLU A 435 -23.60 -9.80 8.09
C GLU A 435 -22.74 -10.77 7.27
N LEU A 436 -22.81 -10.71 5.93
CA LEU A 436 -21.90 -11.49 5.07
C LEU A 436 -20.44 -11.05 5.26
N ALA A 437 -20.16 -9.75 5.43
CA ALA A 437 -18.79 -9.28 5.71
C ALA A 437 -18.25 -9.84 7.04
N LYS A 438 -19.06 -9.90 8.10
CA LYS A 438 -18.68 -10.55 9.37
C LYS A 438 -18.48 -12.05 9.20
N ALA A 439 -19.36 -12.72 8.44
CA ALA A 439 -19.21 -14.15 8.13
C ALA A 439 -17.90 -14.43 7.37
N VAL A 440 -17.50 -13.58 6.43
CA VAL A 440 -16.20 -13.64 5.74
C VAL A 440 -15.04 -13.55 6.73
N ALA A 441 -15.09 -12.64 7.69
CA ALA A 441 -14.03 -12.50 8.70
C ALA A 441 -13.93 -13.77 9.59
N SER A 442 -15.06 -14.31 10.02
CA SER A 442 -15.11 -15.55 10.78
C SER A 442 -14.54 -16.73 10.00
N VAL A 443 -14.91 -16.90 8.73
CA VAL A 443 -14.40 -17.96 7.84
C VAL A 443 -12.89 -17.85 7.64
N LEU A 444 -12.36 -16.63 7.43
CA LEU A 444 -10.96 -16.45 7.09
C LEU A 444 -10.04 -16.51 8.32
N PHE A 445 -10.43 -15.87 9.43
CA PHE A 445 -9.52 -15.60 10.52
C PHE A 445 -9.96 -16.18 11.87
N ASP A 446 -11.12 -16.85 11.92
CA ASP A 446 -11.68 -17.45 13.14
C ASP A 446 -11.71 -16.47 14.33
N SER A 447 -11.96 -15.21 14.02
CA SER A 447 -11.95 -14.13 15.02
C SER A 447 -12.84 -12.97 14.57
N ASP A 448 -13.77 -12.60 15.41
CA ASP A 448 -14.58 -11.39 15.21
C ASP A 448 -13.74 -10.11 15.33
N GLN A 449 -12.58 -10.16 16.00
CA GLN A 449 -11.62 -9.04 16.08
C GLN A 449 -10.87 -8.78 14.76
N ALA A 450 -10.88 -9.74 13.85
CA ALA A 450 -10.32 -9.56 12.51
C ALA A 450 -11.24 -8.75 11.57
N TYR A 451 -12.39 -8.27 12.07
CA TYR A 451 -13.33 -7.43 11.35
C TYR A 451 -13.18 -5.97 11.77
N LEU A 452 -13.00 -5.09 10.80
CA LEU A 452 -12.90 -3.65 11.01
C LEU A 452 -13.92 -2.95 10.09
N ARG A 453 -14.74 -2.05 10.67
CA ARG A 453 -15.73 -1.30 9.91
C ARG A 453 -15.46 0.19 9.95
N PHE A 454 -15.51 0.82 8.78
CA PHE A 454 -15.55 2.27 8.59
C PHE A 454 -16.88 2.65 7.94
N ASP A 455 -17.63 3.51 8.59
CA ASP A 455 -18.84 4.09 8.02
C ASP A 455 -18.45 5.32 7.18
N MET A 456 -18.63 5.22 5.87
CA MET A 456 -18.20 6.27 4.96
C MET A 456 -19.02 7.56 5.05
N SER A 457 -20.16 7.54 5.73
CA SER A 457 -20.89 8.75 6.05
C SER A 457 -20.13 9.70 6.98
N GLU A 458 -19.25 9.15 7.85
CA GLU A 458 -18.36 9.93 8.70
C GLU A 458 -17.19 10.55 7.91
N PHE A 459 -16.94 10.08 6.70
CA PHE A 459 -15.85 10.49 5.81
C PHE A 459 -16.36 11.25 4.58
N SER A 460 -17.44 12.00 4.73
CA SER A 460 -18.11 12.76 3.67
C SER A 460 -17.53 14.17 3.44
N SER A 461 -16.61 14.65 4.28
CA SER A 461 -15.95 15.95 4.13
C SER A 461 -14.52 15.84 3.64
N SER A 462 -13.99 16.88 2.99
CA SER A 462 -12.62 16.92 2.47
C SER A 462 -11.52 16.69 3.53
N HIS A 463 -11.78 17.12 4.77
CA HIS A 463 -10.84 16.94 5.89
C HIS A 463 -10.90 15.53 6.50
N SER A 464 -11.93 14.77 6.21
CA SER A 464 -12.06 13.42 6.76
C SER A 464 -11.08 12.41 6.16
N ALA A 465 -10.55 12.68 4.97
CA ALA A 465 -9.46 11.87 4.41
C ALA A 465 -8.21 11.88 5.31
N ASP A 466 -7.90 13.01 5.95
CA ASP A 466 -6.77 13.15 6.87
C ASP A 466 -6.96 12.31 8.15
N ARG A 467 -8.19 12.13 8.61
CA ARG A 467 -8.50 11.24 9.74
C ARG A 467 -8.26 9.77 9.37
N LEU A 468 -8.62 9.38 8.15
CA LEU A 468 -8.46 8.00 7.69
C LEU A 468 -6.98 7.62 7.46
N VAL A 469 -6.18 8.54 6.88
CA VAL A 469 -4.81 8.29 6.41
C VAL A 469 -3.75 8.95 7.30
N GLY A 470 -4.13 9.96 8.10
CA GLY A 470 -3.23 10.79 8.90
C GLY A 470 -3.05 12.18 8.29
N ALA A 471 -3.08 13.20 9.15
CA ALA A 471 -2.91 14.58 8.75
C ALA A 471 -1.46 14.86 8.28
N PRO A 472 -1.25 15.80 7.34
CA PRO A 472 0.07 16.25 6.95
C PRO A 472 0.82 16.95 8.11
N PRO A 473 2.16 17.06 8.05
CA PRO A 473 2.94 17.79 9.04
C PRO A 473 2.42 19.22 9.27
N GLY A 474 2.29 19.60 10.54
CA GLY A 474 1.82 20.95 10.93
C GLY A 474 0.30 21.07 11.11
N TYR A 475 -0.47 20.03 10.84
CA TYR A 475 -1.91 20.02 11.09
C TYR A 475 -2.27 19.26 12.38
N VAL A 476 -3.41 19.64 12.97
CA VAL A 476 -3.94 18.96 14.17
C VAL A 476 -4.25 17.49 13.83
N GLY A 477 -3.75 16.55 14.66
CA GLY A 477 -3.91 15.12 14.44
C GLY A 477 -2.73 14.43 13.75
N TYR A 478 -1.68 15.17 13.37
CA TYR A 478 -0.47 14.59 12.76
C TYR A 478 0.15 13.48 13.61
N GLU A 479 0.29 13.68 14.94
CA GLU A 479 0.89 12.70 15.84
C GLU A 479 0.05 11.43 16.03
N ALA A 480 -1.26 11.52 15.84
CA ALA A 480 -2.17 10.39 16.01
C ALA A 480 -2.06 9.34 14.88
N GLY A 481 -1.56 9.75 13.70
CA GLY A 481 -1.55 8.91 12.50
C GLY A 481 -2.95 8.68 11.93
N GLY A 482 -3.06 7.88 10.87
CA GLY A 482 -4.35 7.55 10.26
C GLY A 482 -5.04 6.36 10.93
N GLU A 483 -6.35 6.44 11.13
CA GLU A 483 -7.14 5.36 11.74
C GLU A 483 -7.00 4.04 10.95
N LEU A 484 -7.15 4.10 9.63
CA LEU A 484 -7.02 2.94 8.75
C LEU A 484 -5.60 2.37 8.75
N THR A 485 -4.60 3.22 8.54
CA THR A 485 -3.20 2.79 8.43
C THR A 485 -2.69 2.21 9.76
N THR A 486 -3.04 2.81 10.89
CA THR A 486 -2.68 2.32 12.23
C THR A 486 -3.35 0.98 12.53
N ALA A 487 -4.65 0.84 12.22
CA ALA A 487 -5.38 -0.40 12.45
C ALA A 487 -4.82 -1.56 11.62
N VAL A 488 -4.43 -1.32 10.36
CA VAL A 488 -3.86 -2.35 9.48
C VAL A 488 -2.43 -2.72 9.90
N ARG A 489 -1.62 -1.75 10.33
CA ARG A 489 -0.28 -2.04 10.89
C ARG A 489 -0.35 -2.89 12.17
N ALA A 490 -1.33 -2.61 13.03
CA ALA A 490 -1.53 -3.39 14.27
C ALA A 490 -1.92 -4.85 13.98
N ASN A 491 -2.74 -5.08 12.95
CA ASN A 491 -3.09 -6.42 12.50
C ASN A 491 -3.37 -6.40 10.98
N PRO A 492 -2.45 -6.89 10.15
CA PRO A 492 -2.62 -6.91 8.69
C PRO A 492 -3.59 -7.98 8.19
N PHE A 493 -3.91 -9.00 9.01
CA PHE A 493 -4.81 -10.08 8.65
C PHE A 493 -6.22 -9.77 9.11
N ARG A 494 -6.98 -9.03 8.29
CA ARG A 494 -8.34 -8.67 8.62
C ARG A 494 -9.23 -8.41 7.41
N VAL A 495 -10.52 -8.46 7.67
CA VAL A 495 -11.55 -7.99 6.75
C VAL A 495 -11.85 -6.53 7.10
N ILE A 496 -11.75 -5.64 6.12
CA ILE A 496 -12.05 -4.24 6.27
C ILE A 496 -13.31 -3.92 5.47
N LEU A 497 -14.34 -3.49 6.17
CA LEU A 497 -15.61 -3.07 5.58
C LEU A 497 -15.66 -1.54 5.49
N PHE A 498 -15.83 -1.03 4.29
CA PHE A 498 -16.14 0.37 4.00
C PHE A 498 -17.64 0.44 3.66
N ASP A 499 -18.42 0.87 4.65
CA ASP A 499 -19.89 0.85 4.56
C ASP A 499 -20.41 2.15 3.91
N GLU A 500 -21.35 2.04 2.97
CA GLU A 500 -21.95 3.16 2.22
C GLU A 500 -20.92 4.03 1.47
N ILE A 501 -20.08 3.38 0.65
CA ILE A 501 -18.94 3.99 -0.05
C ILE A 501 -19.31 5.21 -0.90
N GLU A 502 -20.56 5.28 -1.38
CA GLU A 502 -21.09 6.41 -2.16
C GLU A 502 -21.16 7.73 -1.39
N LYS A 503 -21.05 7.69 -0.06
CA LYS A 503 -21.06 8.87 0.80
C LYS A 503 -19.68 9.45 1.06
N ALA A 504 -18.63 8.71 0.73
CA ALA A 504 -17.25 9.15 0.94
C ALA A 504 -16.88 10.37 0.09
N ASP A 505 -16.07 11.27 0.65
CA ASP A 505 -15.47 12.37 -0.10
C ASP A 505 -14.54 11.83 -1.21
N LYS A 506 -14.37 12.61 -2.29
CA LYS A 506 -13.53 12.24 -3.42
C LYS A 506 -12.07 12.01 -3.04
N GLY A 507 -11.55 12.77 -2.07
CA GLY A 507 -10.18 12.60 -1.56
C GLY A 507 -9.98 11.24 -0.87
N VAL A 508 -11.00 10.69 -0.20
CA VAL A 508 -10.98 9.34 0.36
C VAL A 508 -10.96 8.29 -0.75
N LEU A 509 -11.80 8.48 -1.79
CA LEU A 509 -11.86 7.56 -2.93
C LEU A 509 -10.54 7.51 -3.70
N ASP A 510 -9.80 8.62 -3.80
CA ASP A 510 -8.47 8.67 -4.42
C ASP A 510 -7.44 7.85 -3.61
N LYS A 511 -7.56 7.80 -2.28
CA LYS A 511 -6.72 6.93 -1.44
C LYS A 511 -7.03 5.45 -1.65
N PHE A 512 -8.30 5.10 -1.85
CA PHE A 512 -8.67 3.72 -2.19
C PHE A 512 -8.13 3.28 -3.56
N LEU A 513 -8.03 4.17 -4.55
CA LEU A 513 -7.37 3.84 -5.81
C LEU A 513 -5.93 3.37 -5.58
N GLN A 514 -5.17 4.09 -4.76
CA GLN A 514 -3.80 3.70 -4.41
C GLN A 514 -3.74 2.33 -3.71
N VAL A 515 -4.62 2.09 -2.75
CA VAL A 515 -4.68 0.79 -2.05
C VAL A 515 -5.02 -0.36 -3.01
N LEU A 516 -5.98 -0.15 -3.92
CA LEU A 516 -6.43 -1.17 -4.87
C LEU A 516 -5.40 -1.44 -5.98
N GLU A 517 -4.55 -0.47 -6.31
CA GLU A 517 -3.54 -0.58 -7.35
C GLU A 517 -2.20 -1.06 -6.82
N ASP A 518 -1.65 -0.33 -5.85
CA ASP A 518 -0.32 -0.56 -5.28
C ASP A 518 -0.34 -1.49 -4.07
N GLY A 519 -1.51 -1.73 -3.45
CA GLY A 519 -1.66 -2.52 -2.23
C GLY A 519 -0.99 -1.91 -1.01
N ARG A 520 -0.68 -0.63 -1.07
CA ARG A 520 -0.04 0.12 0.02
C ARG A 520 -0.60 1.53 0.12
N LEU A 521 -0.46 2.12 1.29
CA LEU A 521 -0.84 3.50 1.55
C LEU A 521 0.21 4.12 2.47
N THR A 522 0.74 5.28 2.10
CA THR A 522 1.67 6.04 2.93
C THR A 522 0.86 7.08 3.71
N ASP A 523 1.01 7.09 5.03
CA ASP A 523 0.29 8.02 5.90
C ASP A 523 0.95 9.43 5.93
N GLY A 524 0.30 10.36 6.64
CA GLY A 524 0.80 11.72 6.78
C GLY A 524 2.17 11.83 7.45
N GLN A 525 2.60 10.80 8.18
CA GLN A 525 3.91 10.69 8.82
C GLN A 525 4.99 10.10 7.91
N GLY A 526 4.65 9.74 6.67
CA GLY A 526 5.57 9.08 5.73
C GLY A 526 5.69 7.56 5.95
N VAL A 527 4.90 6.96 6.85
CA VAL A 527 4.97 5.53 7.13
C VAL A 527 4.08 4.76 6.15
N THR A 528 4.68 3.81 5.42
CA THR A 528 3.97 2.98 4.46
C THR A 528 3.30 1.78 5.13
N THR A 529 2.01 1.59 4.87
CA THR A 529 1.19 0.48 5.34
C THR A 529 0.81 -0.42 4.17
N TYR A 530 0.96 -1.74 4.34
CA TYR A 530 0.66 -2.74 3.32
C TYR A 530 -0.68 -3.42 3.55
N PHE A 531 -1.49 -3.54 2.49
CA PHE A 531 -2.81 -4.15 2.50
C PHE A 531 -2.83 -5.54 1.83
N SER A 532 -1.67 -6.09 1.48
CA SER A 532 -1.53 -7.35 0.76
C SER A 532 -2.15 -8.57 1.46
N GLU A 533 -2.37 -8.48 2.76
CA GLU A 533 -2.98 -9.57 3.54
C GLU A 533 -4.43 -9.30 3.93
N CYS A 534 -4.97 -8.11 3.59
CA CYS A 534 -6.34 -7.73 3.89
C CYS A 534 -7.33 -8.25 2.84
N VAL A 535 -8.58 -8.42 3.26
CA VAL A 535 -9.74 -8.50 2.37
C VAL A 535 -10.55 -7.21 2.54
N LEU A 536 -10.77 -6.50 1.45
CA LEU A 536 -11.51 -5.24 1.43
C LEU A 536 -12.92 -5.50 0.92
N ILE A 537 -13.92 -5.03 1.66
CA ILE A 537 -15.33 -5.11 1.29
C ILE A 537 -15.90 -3.71 1.28
N PHE A 538 -16.44 -3.30 0.14
CA PHE A 538 -17.19 -2.05 0.01
C PHE A 538 -18.68 -2.37 -0.03
N THR A 539 -19.52 -1.64 0.69
CA THR A 539 -20.97 -1.79 0.57
C THR A 539 -21.59 -0.54 -0.04
N SER A 540 -22.70 -0.74 -0.71
CA SER A 540 -23.45 0.34 -1.33
C SER A 540 -24.93 -0.03 -1.43
N ASN A 541 -25.79 0.99 -1.33
CA ASN A 541 -27.22 0.89 -1.63
C ASN A 541 -27.54 1.41 -3.04
N LEU A 542 -26.51 1.75 -3.82
CA LEU A 542 -26.65 2.23 -5.19
C LEU A 542 -27.27 1.19 -6.13
N GLY A 543 -27.96 1.70 -7.15
CA GLY A 543 -28.54 0.91 -8.21
C GLY A 543 -29.91 0.32 -7.91
N VAL A 544 -30.43 0.47 -6.68
CA VAL A 544 -31.75 0.03 -6.24
C VAL A 544 -32.77 1.17 -6.33
N GLN A 545 -32.35 2.38 -5.93
CA GLN A 545 -33.12 3.61 -5.98
C GLN A 545 -32.39 4.68 -6.78
N ARG A 546 -33.12 5.57 -7.38
CA ARG A 546 -32.64 6.79 -8.03
C ARG A 546 -33.32 7.98 -7.37
N THR A 547 -32.56 9.01 -7.04
CA THR A 547 -33.11 10.30 -6.64
C THR A 547 -33.34 11.12 -7.92
N ASP A 548 -34.56 11.61 -8.12
CA ASP A 548 -34.87 12.53 -9.20
C ASP A 548 -34.16 13.88 -8.92
N PRO A 549 -33.31 14.39 -9.83
CA PRO A 549 -32.59 15.64 -9.60
C PRO A 549 -33.47 16.88 -9.46
N GLN A 550 -34.74 16.82 -9.93
CA GLN A 550 -35.67 17.95 -9.94
C GLN A 550 -36.63 17.95 -8.75
N THR A 551 -37.10 16.76 -8.34
CA THR A 551 -38.11 16.62 -7.27
C THR A 551 -37.51 16.18 -5.95
N GLU A 552 -36.25 15.76 -5.92
CA GLU A 552 -35.58 15.09 -4.79
C GLU A 552 -36.28 13.81 -4.32
N GLU A 553 -37.30 13.35 -5.04
CA GLU A 553 -38.04 12.13 -4.72
C GLU A 553 -37.17 10.90 -5.08
N ARG A 554 -37.30 9.86 -4.25
CA ARG A 554 -36.64 8.58 -4.46
C ARG A 554 -37.52 7.65 -5.27
N GLU A 555 -37.10 7.33 -6.47
CA GLU A 555 -37.77 6.37 -7.34
C GLU A 555 -37.06 5.00 -7.27
N TRP A 556 -37.84 3.93 -7.15
CA TRP A 556 -37.35 2.59 -7.16
C TRP A 556 -37.08 2.13 -8.61
N ILE A 557 -35.80 1.79 -8.88
CA ILE A 557 -35.38 1.25 -10.19
C ILE A 557 -35.70 -0.25 -10.29
N VAL A 558 -35.56 -0.96 -9.16
CA VAL A 558 -35.90 -2.38 -9.01
C VAL A 558 -36.86 -2.57 -7.83
N ARG A 559 -37.72 -3.57 -7.93
CA ARG A 559 -38.78 -3.82 -6.92
C ARG A 559 -38.67 -5.24 -6.39
N PRO A 560 -39.21 -5.52 -5.18
CA PRO A 560 -39.40 -6.87 -4.69
C PRO A 560 -40.11 -7.73 -5.74
N GLY A 561 -39.65 -8.98 -5.95
CA GLY A 561 -40.17 -9.87 -6.98
C GLY A 561 -39.54 -9.73 -8.35
N THR A 562 -38.62 -8.77 -8.57
CA THR A 562 -37.82 -8.71 -9.80
C THR A 562 -36.93 -9.96 -9.88
N PRO A 563 -36.90 -10.70 -11.02
CA PRO A 563 -36.01 -11.86 -11.17
C PRO A 563 -34.54 -11.48 -10.92
N TYR A 564 -33.83 -12.30 -10.14
CA TYR A 564 -32.44 -12.00 -9.70
C TYR A 564 -31.49 -11.61 -10.84
N ARG A 565 -31.58 -12.27 -12.01
CA ARG A 565 -30.72 -11.96 -13.17
C ARG A 565 -30.92 -10.52 -13.66
N GLU A 566 -32.18 -10.07 -13.70
CA GLU A 566 -32.55 -8.71 -14.12
C GLU A 566 -32.13 -7.70 -13.06
N LEU A 567 -32.44 -7.95 -11.80
CA LEU A 567 -32.01 -7.17 -10.66
C LEU A 567 -30.50 -7.00 -10.65
N ALA A 568 -29.73 -8.10 -10.73
CA ALA A 568 -28.27 -8.06 -10.69
C ALA A 568 -27.68 -7.28 -11.89
N ARG A 569 -28.26 -7.41 -13.09
CA ARG A 569 -27.83 -6.64 -14.27
C ARG A 569 -28.08 -5.14 -14.05
N THR A 570 -29.26 -4.79 -13.61
CA THR A 570 -29.70 -3.40 -13.40
C THR A 570 -28.85 -2.73 -12.32
N VAL A 571 -28.67 -3.37 -11.17
CA VAL A 571 -27.85 -2.84 -10.07
C VAL A 571 -26.40 -2.63 -10.53
N ARG A 572 -25.77 -3.61 -11.18
CA ARG A 572 -24.39 -3.46 -11.70
C ARG A 572 -24.26 -2.30 -12.69
N LEU A 573 -25.22 -2.14 -13.61
CA LEU A 573 -25.20 -1.06 -14.57
C LEU A 573 -25.31 0.31 -13.91
N ASN A 574 -26.21 0.45 -12.92
CA ASN A 574 -26.41 1.71 -12.22
C ASN A 574 -25.27 2.06 -11.27
N VAL A 575 -24.68 1.08 -10.58
CA VAL A 575 -23.45 1.27 -9.80
C VAL A 575 -22.34 1.78 -10.72
N LYS A 576 -22.11 1.15 -11.87
CA LYS A 576 -21.13 1.60 -12.86
C LYS A 576 -21.36 3.04 -13.30
N ARG A 577 -22.59 3.37 -13.70
CA ARG A 577 -23.00 4.73 -14.12
C ARG A 577 -22.77 5.77 -13.01
N HIS A 578 -23.05 5.43 -11.77
CA HIS A 578 -22.87 6.32 -10.65
C HIS A 578 -21.40 6.68 -10.45
N PHE A 579 -20.50 5.68 -10.49
CA PHE A 579 -19.06 5.92 -10.39
C PHE A 579 -18.49 6.68 -11.59
N GLU A 580 -19.01 6.45 -12.80
CA GLU A 580 -18.57 7.12 -14.02
C GLU A 580 -19.04 8.58 -14.09
N HIS A 581 -20.31 8.85 -13.77
CA HIS A 581 -20.93 10.15 -14.04
C HIS A 581 -21.16 11.03 -12.81
N VAL A 582 -21.43 10.46 -11.65
CA VAL A 582 -21.71 11.22 -10.41
C VAL A 582 -20.42 11.42 -9.61
N ILE A 583 -19.71 10.35 -9.33
CA ILE A 583 -18.44 10.40 -8.59
C ILE A 583 -17.30 10.90 -9.49
N GLY A 584 -17.30 10.55 -10.79
CA GLY A 584 -16.26 10.88 -11.75
C GLY A 584 -14.97 10.08 -11.53
N ARG A 585 -15.09 8.82 -11.07
CA ARG A 585 -13.97 7.90 -10.80
C ARG A 585 -14.21 6.53 -11.45
N PRO A 586 -14.25 6.44 -12.80
CA PRO A 586 -14.44 5.17 -13.49
C PRO A 586 -13.34 4.14 -13.18
N GLU A 587 -12.16 4.60 -12.78
CA GLU A 587 -11.01 3.77 -12.44
C GLU A 587 -11.32 2.82 -11.26
N LEU A 588 -12.09 3.26 -10.27
CA LEU A 588 -12.50 2.42 -9.14
C LEU A 588 -13.27 1.19 -9.64
N MET A 589 -14.23 1.38 -10.56
CA MET A 589 -14.98 0.26 -11.13
C MET A 589 -14.09 -0.69 -11.95
N ASN A 590 -13.11 -0.15 -12.67
CA ASN A 590 -12.16 -0.98 -13.41
C ASN A 590 -11.29 -1.84 -12.46
N ARG A 591 -10.95 -1.32 -11.27
CA ARG A 591 -10.18 -2.07 -10.26
C ARG A 591 -11.02 -3.10 -9.51
N LEU A 592 -12.30 -2.80 -9.28
CA LEU A 592 -13.24 -3.75 -8.71
C LEU A 592 -13.58 -4.89 -9.69
N GLY A 593 -13.58 -4.61 -10.99
CA GLY A 593 -13.82 -5.59 -12.04
C GLY A 593 -15.14 -6.36 -11.88
N GLY A 594 -15.08 -7.69 -12.00
CA GLY A 594 -16.24 -8.58 -11.85
C GLY A 594 -16.67 -8.86 -10.40
N ASN A 595 -16.05 -8.22 -9.39
CA ASN A 595 -16.30 -8.53 -7.98
C ASN A 595 -17.51 -7.79 -7.37
N VAL A 596 -18.43 -7.30 -8.21
CA VAL A 596 -19.70 -6.69 -7.75
C VAL A 596 -20.69 -7.80 -7.42
N VAL A 597 -20.86 -8.06 -6.14
CA VAL A 597 -21.79 -9.04 -5.56
C VAL A 597 -23.12 -8.33 -5.28
N VAL A 598 -24.19 -8.81 -5.92
CA VAL A 598 -25.50 -8.19 -5.80
C VAL A 598 -26.37 -9.00 -4.83
N PHE A 599 -26.97 -8.28 -3.88
CA PHE A 599 -27.93 -8.83 -2.91
C PHE A 599 -29.35 -8.69 -3.42
N ASP A 600 -30.14 -9.70 -3.18
CA ASP A 600 -31.57 -9.73 -3.54
C ASP A 600 -32.46 -9.13 -2.43
N PHE A 601 -33.69 -8.83 -2.76
CA PHE A 601 -34.71 -8.52 -1.78
C PHE A 601 -35.01 -9.75 -0.91
N ILE A 602 -35.44 -9.52 0.34
CA ILE A 602 -35.87 -10.58 1.24
C ILE A 602 -37.27 -11.04 0.84
N SER A 603 -37.42 -12.30 0.44
CA SER A 603 -38.73 -12.90 0.15
C SER A 603 -39.51 -13.18 1.43
N GLY A 604 -40.84 -13.37 1.33
CA GLY A 604 -41.70 -13.64 2.49
C GLY A 604 -41.26 -14.89 3.27
N GLU A 605 -40.88 -15.97 2.58
CA GLU A 605 -40.35 -17.21 3.20
C GLU A 605 -39.03 -16.98 3.94
N VAL A 606 -38.12 -16.19 3.36
CA VAL A 606 -36.85 -15.83 3.99
C VAL A 606 -37.10 -14.90 5.18
N ALA A 607 -38.04 -13.93 5.06
CA ALA A 607 -38.42 -13.04 6.16
C ALA A 607 -38.91 -13.83 7.37
N GLU A 608 -39.73 -14.86 7.16
CA GLU A 608 -40.18 -15.74 8.23
C GLU A 608 -39.03 -16.50 8.90
N ARG A 609 -38.10 -16.99 8.12
CA ARG A 609 -36.87 -17.64 8.67
C ARG A 609 -36.02 -16.69 9.48
N ILE A 610 -35.84 -15.45 9.02
CA ILE A 610 -35.10 -14.39 9.74
C ILE A 610 -35.84 -14.03 11.04
N MET A 611 -37.13 -13.87 11.00
CA MET A 611 -37.98 -13.60 12.18
C MET A 611 -37.80 -14.70 13.23
N ARG A 612 -37.86 -15.98 12.84
CA ARG A 612 -37.66 -17.12 13.77
C ARG A 612 -36.29 -17.05 14.42
N LEU A 613 -35.26 -16.81 13.64
CA LEU A 613 -33.86 -16.69 14.13
C LEU A 613 -33.72 -15.51 15.13
N GLN A 614 -34.33 -14.38 14.84
CA GLN A 614 -34.32 -13.21 15.76
C GLN A 614 -35.11 -13.50 17.03
N ILE A 615 -36.25 -14.17 16.95
CA ILE A 615 -37.05 -14.60 18.15
C ILE A 615 -36.21 -15.56 18.99
N ASP A 616 -35.48 -16.51 18.38
CA ASP A 616 -34.64 -17.44 19.12
C ASP A 616 -33.43 -16.74 19.78
N ASN A 617 -32.94 -15.62 19.18
CA ASN A 617 -31.96 -14.77 19.84
C ASN A 617 -32.54 -14.07 21.08
N ILE A 618 -33.75 -13.51 20.96
CA ILE A 618 -34.46 -12.89 22.07
C ILE A 618 -34.68 -13.90 23.20
N ARG A 619 -35.12 -15.11 22.87
CA ARG A 619 -35.30 -16.22 23.84
C ARG A 619 -34.02 -16.53 24.58
N ARG A 620 -32.91 -16.70 23.85
CA ARG A 620 -31.61 -17.01 24.45
C ARG A 620 -31.13 -15.87 25.35
N GLN A 621 -31.34 -14.63 24.96
CA GLN A 621 -30.95 -13.48 25.76
C GLN A 621 -31.77 -13.39 27.04
N LEU A 622 -33.10 -13.52 26.99
CA LEU A 622 -33.97 -13.53 28.15
C LEU A 622 -33.61 -14.66 29.14
N LEU A 623 -33.31 -15.84 28.61
CA LEU A 623 -32.91 -16.98 29.43
C LEU A 623 -31.54 -16.72 30.08
N ALA A 624 -30.56 -16.19 29.31
CA ALA A 624 -29.21 -15.97 29.82
C ALA A 624 -29.09 -14.84 30.83
N GLU A 625 -29.83 -13.74 30.63
CA GLU A 625 -29.72 -12.53 31.47
C GLU A 625 -30.71 -12.53 32.65
N HIS A 626 -31.90 -13.11 32.46
CA HIS A 626 -32.99 -13.03 33.43
C HIS A 626 -33.50 -14.41 33.91
N ASP A 627 -32.98 -15.50 33.35
CA ASP A 627 -33.48 -16.87 33.61
C ASP A 627 -35.00 -17.01 33.36
N ILE A 628 -35.51 -16.31 32.31
CA ILE A 628 -36.90 -16.32 31.90
C ILE A 628 -37.01 -17.04 30.56
N SER A 629 -37.92 -18.04 30.50
CA SER A 629 -38.27 -18.74 29.28
C SER A 629 -39.39 -18.02 28.55
N LEU A 630 -39.21 -17.73 27.23
CA LEU A 630 -40.22 -17.08 26.39
C LEU A 630 -40.88 -18.10 25.47
N GLU A 631 -42.20 -18.22 25.52
CA GLU A 631 -43.02 -19.00 24.62
C GLU A 631 -43.95 -18.12 23.81
N LEU A 632 -44.25 -18.52 22.57
CA LEU A 632 -45.22 -17.87 21.70
C LEU A 632 -46.32 -18.87 21.32
N SER A 633 -47.56 -18.49 21.53
CA SER A 633 -48.69 -19.26 21.01
C SER A 633 -48.66 -19.36 19.47
N PRO A 634 -49.27 -20.35 18.83
CA PRO A 634 -49.39 -20.37 17.39
C PRO A 634 -50.02 -19.07 16.83
N HIS A 635 -51.05 -18.56 17.48
CA HIS A 635 -51.75 -17.34 17.08
C HIS A 635 -50.83 -16.09 17.14
N ALA A 636 -50.10 -15.90 18.25
CA ALA A 636 -49.15 -14.80 18.38
C ALA A 636 -48.00 -14.89 17.35
N ARG A 637 -47.57 -16.13 17.01
CA ARG A 637 -46.57 -16.35 15.97
C ARG A 637 -47.06 -15.98 14.59
N ASP A 638 -48.31 -16.33 14.25
CA ASP A 638 -48.92 -16.00 12.97
C ASP A 638 -49.09 -14.47 12.82
N GLN A 639 -49.54 -13.78 13.90
CA GLN A 639 -49.58 -12.32 13.93
C GLN A 639 -48.22 -11.67 13.71
N LEU A 640 -47.14 -12.17 14.39
CA LEU A 640 -45.80 -11.66 14.17
C LEU A 640 -45.31 -11.92 12.74
N THR A 641 -45.66 -13.07 12.18
CA THR A 641 -45.32 -13.39 10.79
C THR A 641 -45.93 -12.36 9.83
N GLU A 642 -47.20 -12.03 10.02
CA GLU A 642 -47.87 -11.01 9.23
C GLU A 642 -47.18 -9.65 9.34
N TYR A 643 -46.93 -9.15 10.56
CA TYR A 643 -46.24 -7.87 10.77
C TYR A 643 -44.81 -7.86 10.20
N CYS A 644 -44.06 -8.94 10.34
CA CYS A 644 -42.64 -9.02 9.89
C CYS A 644 -42.52 -9.25 8.40
N THR A 645 -43.49 -9.81 7.70
CA THR A 645 -43.43 -10.09 6.25
C THR A 645 -44.08 -9.04 5.38
N HIS A 646 -44.87 -8.10 5.99
CA HIS A 646 -45.54 -7.06 5.27
C HIS A 646 -44.58 -6.08 4.59
N ASP A 647 -43.50 -5.69 5.26
CA ASP A 647 -42.50 -4.74 4.72
C ASP A 647 -41.26 -5.46 4.14
N GLN A 648 -41.29 -5.72 2.84
CA GLN A 648 -40.18 -6.30 2.12
C GLN A 648 -39.09 -5.29 1.72
N TRP A 649 -39.36 -3.99 1.89
CA TRP A 649 -38.43 -2.93 1.44
C TRP A 649 -37.27 -2.72 2.39
N ASN A 650 -37.48 -2.88 3.68
CA ASN A 650 -36.46 -2.71 4.72
C ASN A 650 -35.74 -4.00 5.12
N GLY A 651 -36.06 -5.13 4.49
CA GLY A 651 -35.41 -6.43 4.70
C GLY A 651 -35.33 -6.84 6.17
N GLY A 652 -34.24 -7.41 6.60
CA GLY A 652 -34.01 -7.88 7.98
C GLY A 652 -34.06 -6.77 9.04
N ARG A 653 -33.79 -5.50 8.68
CA ARG A 653 -33.97 -4.36 9.59
C ARG A 653 -35.47 -4.10 9.85
N GLY A 654 -36.29 -4.18 8.81
CA GLY A 654 -37.77 -4.05 8.96
C GLY A 654 -38.32 -5.13 9.86
N ILE A 655 -37.87 -6.37 9.73
CA ILE A 655 -38.25 -7.48 10.62
C ILE A 655 -37.83 -7.19 12.06
N GLY A 656 -36.63 -6.68 12.32
CA GLY A 656 -36.16 -6.31 13.64
C GLY A 656 -37.03 -5.20 14.26
N MET A 657 -37.31 -4.16 13.50
CA MET A 657 -38.19 -3.05 13.94
C MET A 657 -39.62 -3.54 14.26
N ALA A 658 -40.16 -4.44 13.43
CA ALA A 658 -41.46 -5.05 13.69
C ALA A 658 -41.46 -5.87 14.99
N LEU A 659 -40.43 -6.66 15.24
CA LEU A 659 -40.26 -7.40 16.49
C LEU A 659 -40.05 -6.49 17.69
N GLU A 660 -39.30 -5.41 17.57
CA GLU A 660 -39.17 -4.41 18.64
C GLU A 660 -40.55 -3.82 19.00
N THR A 661 -41.34 -3.42 18.01
CA THR A 661 -42.62 -2.81 18.19
C THR A 661 -43.65 -3.77 18.73
N HIS A 662 -43.75 -4.99 18.17
CA HIS A 662 -44.86 -5.89 18.44
C HIS A 662 -44.56 -6.99 19.47
N LEU A 663 -43.28 -7.21 19.81
CA LEU A 663 -42.90 -8.22 20.80
C LEU A 663 -42.03 -7.63 21.93
N ILE A 664 -40.84 -7.02 21.61
CA ILE A 664 -39.85 -6.67 22.63
C ILE A 664 -40.37 -5.59 23.56
N ASN A 665 -40.85 -4.44 23.02
CA ASN A 665 -41.36 -3.31 23.82
C ASN A 665 -42.56 -3.71 24.66
N PRO A 666 -43.61 -4.41 24.12
CA PRO A 666 -44.69 -4.90 24.94
C PRO A 666 -44.27 -5.89 26.02
N LEU A 667 -43.36 -6.82 25.70
CA LEU A 667 -42.83 -7.79 26.66
C LEU A 667 -42.07 -7.11 27.79
N ALA A 668 -41.22 -6.13 27.46
CA ALA A 668 -40.48 -5.37 28.45
C ALA A 668 -41.43 -4.62 29.41
N ARG A 669 -42.54 -4.06 28.91
CA ARG A 669 -43.57 -3.42 29.77
C ARG A 669 -44.23 -4.42 30.73
N VAL A 670 -44.56 -5.64 30.27
CA VAL A 670 -45.13 -6.69 31.12
C VAL A 670 -44.15 -7.11 32.22
N LEU A 671 -42.89 -7.39 31.85
CA LEU A 671 -41.85 -7.81 32.79
C LEU A 671 -41.53 -6.69 33.81
N PHE A 672 -41.56 -5.43 33.39
CA PHE A 672 -41.30 -4.29 34.29
C PHE A 672 -42.47 -3.98 35.21
N ALA A 673 -43.70 -4.21 34.78
CA ALA A 673 -44.90 -3.94 35.56
C ALA A 673 -45.16 -4.98 36.67
N ASP A 674 -44.71 -6.21 36.49
CA ASP A 674 -44.91 -7.27 37.49
C ASP A 674 -43.57 -7.80 38.03
N PRO A 675 -43.08 -7.28 39.15
CA PRO A 675 -41.82 -7.71 39.77
C PRO A 675 -41.85 -9.18 40.26
N ALA A 676 -42.99 -9.83 40.29
CA ALA A 676 -43.09 -11.25 40.68
C ALA A 676 -42.60 -12.18 39.58
N ILE A 677 -42.59 -11.70 38.30
CA ILE A 677 -42.05 -12.45 37.16
C ILE A 677 -40.52 -12.33 37.21
N GLY A 678 -39.82 -13.39 37.60
CA GLY A 678 -38.39 -13.40 37.78
C GLY A 678 -37.74 -14.70 37.32
N ALA A 679 -36.53 -14.99 37.86
CA ALA A 679 -35.78 -16.18 37.53
C ALA A 679 -36.59 -17.48 37.68
N GLY A 680 -36.48 -18.37 36.72
CA GLY A 680 -37.22 -19.64 36.69
C GLY A 680 -38.66 -19.53 36.23
N TRP A 681 -39.09 -18.40 35.60
CA TRP A 681 -40.43 -18.24 35.07
C TRP A 681 -40.52 -18.51 33.58
N THR A 682 -41.70 -19.01 33.15
CA THR A 682 -42.04 -19.08 31.72
C THR A 682 -43.12 -18.03 31.41
N VAL A 683 -42.84 -17.17 30.44
CA VAL A 683 -43.78 -16.15 29.93
C VAL A 683 -44.26 -16.60 28.55
N SER A 684 -45.55 -16.87 28.44
CA SER A 684 -46.22 -17.29 27.21
C SER A 684 -47.04 -16.16 26.63
N VAL A 685 -46.61 -15.62 25.45
CA VAL A 685 -47.38 -14.60 24.71
C VAL A 685 -48.50 -15.29 23.95
N ARG A 686 -49.74 -14.94 24.24
CA ARG A 686 -50.96 -15.54 23.66
C ARG A 686 -51.41 -14.81 22.42
N GLU A 687 -51.42 -13.47 22.47
CA GLU A 687 -51.99 -12.60 21.47
C GLU A 687 -51.35 -11.22 21.49
N ILE A 688 -51.33 -10.57 20.34
CA ILE A 688 -50.78 -9.22 20.15
C ILE A 688 -51.93 -8.30 19.74
N HIS A 689 -52.14 -7.19 20.44
CA HIS A 689 -53.18 -6.22 20.18
C HIS A 689 -52.62 -4.84 19.93
N GLU A 690 -53.08 -4.21 18.87
CA GLU A 690 -52.85 -2.79 18.63
C GLU A 690 -54.05 -2.00 19.11
N ARG A 691 -53.81 -1.06 20.02
CA ARG A 691 -54.85 -0.17 20.55
C ARG A 691 -55.17 0.94 19.56
N ALA A 692 -56.32 1.56 19.73
CA ALA A 692 -56.78 2.68 18.90
C ALA A 692 -55.84 3.91 18.94
N ASP A 693 -54.99 4.03 19.96
CA ASP A 693 -53.95 5.04 20.11
C ASP A 693 -52.59 4.64 19.47
N GLY A 694 -52.53 3.49 18.79
CA GLY A 694 -51.34 2.98 18.15
C GLY A 694 -50.37 2.24 19.10
N LEU A 695 -50.73 2.11 20.39
CA LEU A 695 -49.90 1.35 21.34
C LEU A 695 -50.14 -0.14 21.16
N VAL A 696 -49.04 -0.91 20.99
CA VAL A 696 -49.11 -2.37 20.93
C VAL A 696 -49.03 -2.98 22.32
N GLU A 697 -49.94 -3.82 22.67
CA GLU A 697 -50.01 -4.60 23.92
C GLU A 697 -49.96 -6.10 23.61
N ILE A 698 -49.44 -6.88 24.54
CA ILE A 698 -49.47 -8.35 24.48
C ILE A 698 -50.26 -8.93 25.63
N ARG A 699 -51.03 -9.96 25.34
CA ARG A 699 -51.68 -10.76 26.38
C ARG A 699 -50.73 -11.92 26.71
N THR A 700 -50.33 -12.04 27.98
CA THR A 700 -49.37 -13.03 28.43
C THR A 700 -49.93 -13.88 29.56
N ASP A 701 -49.52 -15.13 29.63
CA ASP A 701 -49.63 -15.96 30.83
C ASP A 701 -48.22 -16.16 31.38
N ALA A 702 -48.00 -15.93 32.65
CA ALA A 702 -46.74 -16.14 33.33
C ALA A 702 -46.90 -17.19 34.45
N SER A 703 -46.01 -18.17 34.47
CA SER A 703 -46.00 -19.23 35.49
C SER A 703 -44.58 -19.63 35.85
N PRO A 704 -44.29 -20.03 37.11
CA PRO A 704 -43.00 -20.62 37.45
C PRO A 704 -42.73 -21.82 36.57
N ALA A 705 -41.49 -21.96 36.09
CA ALA A 705 -41.11 -23.10 35.29
C ALA A 705 -41.26 -24.41 36.12
N PHE A 706 -41.90 -25.40 35.53
CA PHE A 706 -42.13 -26.70 36.19
C PHE A 706 -40.75 -27.38 36.42
N VAL A 707 -40.34 -27.47 37.70
CA VAL A 707 -39.19 -28.27 38.11
C VAL A 707 -39.67 -29.68 38.36
N PRO A 708 -39.33 -30.69 37.50
CA PRO A 708 -39.68 -32.06 37.77
C PRO A 708 -38.88 -32.57 38.98
N GLY A 709 -39.51 -32.63 40.18
CA GLY A 709 -38.89 -33.24 41.35
C GLY A 709 -39.09 -32.61 42.71
N GLN A 710 -39.90 -31.52 42.86
CA GLN A 710 -40.35 -31.08 44.18
C GLN A 710 -41.79 -31.45 44.39
N ARG A 711 -42.06 -32.61 45.02
CA ARG A 711 -43.22 -32.98 45.77
C ARG A 711 -42.80 -33.31 47.21
#